data_0a44998235ac19eede3d5bcd92420c5d
#
_entry.id   0a44998235ac19eede3d5bcd92420c5d
#
_cell.length_a   1.000
_cell.length_b   1.000
_cell.length_c   1.000
_cell.angle_alpha   90.00
_cell.angle_beta   90.00
_cell.angle_gamma   90.00
#
_symmetry.space_group_name_H-M   'P 1'
#
loop_
_entity.id
_entity.type
_entity.pdbx_description
1 polymer ?
#
loop_
_entity_poly.entity_id
_entity_poly.type
_entity_poly.pdbx_seq_one_letter_code
_entity_poly.pdbx_strand_id
1 'polypeptide(L)'
;MVKILKNLLYQLNKGKHGNIMNEAFWSEPQLIIELREILRDKRYFIVIDDIWDYSVWETIRYALIENGNGSKIITTTRNAHVANQIGGVYSLIPLSLIHSRKLFHQRIYGDEDKSLPSHLAEVSDIILNKCGGIPLAIITIAGILASKKGMTHEYWSKVSRSMGTGLEDSPQIQKMRRILSLSYYDLPPHLKTCLLYLGLFPEDHDITREYLIWKWVGEAFVRKEHGKSLYEVGENYLDELISKGMVKPVEFDGCSKATTCRVHDMVLDLITSLSNDEHFLTAVGGQQLMPLPSKVRRLSLQTGNAEDVRLLSTVSFTHVRSVTVFDQALNLLPGISCFPVLRALDLSDCEQVDNHRFKGICKLFHLRYLCLRRTSVTEVPKQIGNLQFLQVLDISLTEVKVLPSTFVQLTQLVYLNVSAWTRLPDGFGKLECLQNFPGITVSYPSMLHDLGRLTELRNLKIIKFIQCGENYDEPFLECLSNLVSLEKLEVNYYLGGPDFGLSSSLSPGPQRVYSIDMLRSTFYAVPRWMSSLSCLSALEITIRTLAVQDFEVLGKIPSLTDLYVWVLEPTGERPERLAIDSRYPFRCLSVFRFWSYGMEVVFSRGAMPNLQTLDLDFQVRKTKDLGGNFYFGLENLPLLQRVPVKIDCYCTEPGEVEAAEAALQKGVDMNPNKPMLNILKYGEMG
;
A
#
# COMPACT_ATOMS: atom_id res chain seq x y z
N MET A 1 0.80 7.64 -34.13
CA MET A 1 -0.35 8.52 -34.07
C MET A 1 -1.11 8.56 -35.40
N VAL A 2 -0.53 8.93 -36.49
CA VAL A 2 -1.14 8.99 -37.83
C VAL A 2 -1.96 7.73 -38.23
N LYS A 3 -1.46 6.54 -37.89
CA LYS A 3 -2.14 5.26 -38.16
C LYS A 3 -3.49 5.12 -37.43
N ILE A 4 -3.57 5.61 -36.18
CA ILE A 4 -4.80 5.55 -35.36
C ILE A 4 -5.84 6.52 -35.92
N LEU A 5 -5.44 7.76 -36.24
CA LEU A 5 -6.33 8.76 -36.80
C LEU A 5 -6.85 8.35 -38.19
N LYS A 6 -6.00 7.76 -39.02
CA LYS A 6 -6.42 7.18 -40.34
C LYS A 6 -7.41 6.04 -40.16
N ASN A 7 -7.22 5.18 -39.16
CA ASN A 7 -8.15 4.08 -38.87
C ASN A 7 -9.51 4.61 -38.39
N LEU A 8 -9.53 5.61 -37.52
CA LEU A 8 -10.77 6.29 -37.13
C LEU A 8 -11.50 6.90 -38.32
N LEU A 9 -10.77 7.61 -39.20
CA LEU A 9 -11.32 8.21 -40.40
C LEU A 9 -11.93 7.16 -41.36
N TYR A 10 -11.20 6.07 -41.59
CA TYR A 10 -11.65 4.94 -42.38
C TYR A 10 -12.94 4.32 -41.85
N GLN A 11 -13.03 4.10 -40.54
CA GLN A 11 -14.22 3.51 -39.90
C GLN A 11 -15.43 4.44 -39.95
N LEU A 12 -15.23 5.76 -39.86
CA LEU A 12 -16.29 6.76 -39.98
C LEU A 12 -16.79 6.93 -41.39
N ASN A 13 -15.96 6.67 -42.42
CA ASN A 13 -16.29 6.82 -43.85
C ASN A 13 -16.76 5.53 -44.52
N LYS A 14 -16.92 4.43 -43.80
CA LYS A 14 -17.30 3.10 -44.31
C LYS A 14 -18.63 3.03 -45.12
N GLY A 15 -19.30 4.15 -45.37
CA GLY A 15 -20.53 4.24 -46.14
C GLY A 15 -20.51 5.24 -47.31
N LYS A 16 -19.41 5.94 -47.54
CA LYS A 16 -19.30 6.93 -48.63
C LYS A 16 -18.20 6.51 -49.61
N HIS A 17 -18.57 6.08 -50.78
CA HIS A 17 -17.67 5.89 -51.91
C HIS A 17 -17.15 7.27 -52.39
N GLY A 18 -16.04 7.75 -51.83
CA GLY A 18 -15.43 9.01 -52.26
C GLY A 18 -13.95 9.08 -51.86
N ASN A 19 -13.08 9.04 -52.85
CA ASN A 19 -11.67 9.43 -52.90
C ASN A 19 -10.73 8.99 -51.73
N ILE A 20 -10.53 7.69 -51.55
CA ILE A 20 -9.55 7.11 -50.66
C ILE A 20 -8.07 7.35 -51.11
N MET A 21 -7.82 7.79 -52.33
CA MET A 21 -6.46 7.90 -52.88
C MET A 21 -5.62 9.08 -52.33
N ASN A 22 -6.20 10.11 -51.76
CA ASN A 22 -5.46 11.26 -51.23
C ASN A 22 -5.11 11.17 -49.73
N GLU A 23 -5.74 10.29 -48.95
CA GLU A 23 -5.55 10.17 -47.50
C GLU A 23 -4.18 9.57 -47.13
N ALA A 24 -3.50 8.91 -48.05
CA ALA A 24 -2.20 8.28 -47.80
C ALA A 24 -1.10 9.28 -47.40
N PHE A 25 -1.21 10.54 -47.79
CA PHE A 25 -0.20 11.60 -47.57
C PHE A 25 -0.58 12.61 -46.51
N TRP A 26 -1.72 12.48 -45.83
CA TRP A 26 -2.15 13.45 -44.82
C TRP A 26 -1.29 13.42 -43.59
N SER A 27 -0.90 14.61 -43.17
CA SER A 27 -0.19 14.82 -41.88
C SER A 27 -1.16 14.71 -40.72
N GLU A 28 -0.63 14.53 -39.52
CA GLU A 28 -1.42 14.42 -38.28
C GLU A 28 -2.40 15.61 -38.09
N PRO A 29 -2.00 16.87 -38.25
CA PRO A 29 -2.91 18.00 -38.13
C PRO A 29 -4.06 17.97 -39.16
N GLN A 30 -3.80 17.54 -40.41
CA GLN A 30 -4.83 17.43 -41.46
C GLN A 30 -5.87 16.36 -41.09
N LEU A 31 -5.43 15.22 -40.55
CA LEU A 31 -6.32 14.15 -40.10
C LEU A 31 -7.20 14.61 -38.92
N ILE A 32 -6.64 15.40 -38.00
CA ILE A 32 -7.40 15.98 -36.89
C ILE A 32 -8.48 16.93 -37.39
N ILE A 33 -8.16 17.81 -38.34
CA ILE A 33 -9.11 18.78 -38.90
C ILE A 33 -10.26 18.04 -39.59
N GLU A 34 -9.97 17.04 -40.40
CA GLU A 34 -10.98 16.27 -41.16
C GLU A 34 -11.90 15.48 -40.20
N LEU A 35 -11.33 14.82 -39.18
CA LEU A 35 -12.12 14.13 -38.15
C LEU A 35 -13.06 15.09 -37.42
N ARG A 36 -12.60 16.29 -37.09
CA ARG A 36 -13.44 17.33 -36.48
C ARG A 36 -14.57 17.78 -37.37
N GLU A 37 -14.34 17.94 -38.64
CA GLU A 37 -15.40 18.32 -39.61
C GLU A 37 -16.46 17.22 -39.74
N ILE A 38 -16.03 15.96 -39.85
CA ILE A 38 -16.93 14.81 -39.95
C ILE A 38 -17.79 14.65 -38.69
N LEU A 39 -17.24 14.93 -37.51
CA LEU A 39 -17.88 14.70 -36.21
C LEU A 39 -18.69 15.91 -35.69
N ARG A 40 -18.57 17.08 -36.32
CA ARG A 40 -19.13 18.35 -35.84
C ARG A 40 -20.62 18.29 -35.52
N ASP A 41 -21.43 17.73 -36.41
CA ASP A 41 -22.89 17.71 -36.26
C ASP A 41 -23.45 16.31 -35.96
N LYS A 42 -22.56 15.37 -35.61
CA LYS A 42 -22.95 13.97 -35.38
C LYS A 42 -22.97 13.62 -33.91
N ARG A 43 -23.94 12.81 -33.52
CA ARG A 43 -23.86 12.01 -32.31
C ARG A 43 -23.05 10.76 -32.59
N TYR A 44 -21.95 10.56 -31.89
CA TYR A 44 -21.06 9.44 -32.11
C TYR A 44 -20.83 8.62 -30.81
N PHE A 45 -20.51 7.36 -31.02
CA PHE A 45 -20.03 6.44 -30.01
C PHE A 45 -18.70 5.87 -30.48
N ILE A 46 -17.62 6.24 -29.81
CA ILE A 46 -16.26 5.84 -30.18
C ILE A 46 -15.66 5.00 -29.07
N VAL A 47 -15.09 3.85 -29.43
CA VAL A 47 -14.31 3.00 -28.51
C VAL A 47 -12.86 3.06 -28.98
N ILE A 48 -11.97 3.44 -28.06
CA ILE A 48 -10.52 3.46 -28.29
C ILE A 48 -9.92 2.41 -27.36
N ASP A 49 -9.45 1.33 -27.98
CA ASP A 49 -9.02 0.15 -27.24
C ASP A 49 -7.52 0.16 -26.97
N ASP A 50 -7.13 -0.28 -25.78
CA ASP A 50 -5.76 -0.56 -25.34
C ASP A 50 -4.81 0.67 -25.38
N ILE A 51 -5.19 1.76 -24.75
CA ILE A 51 -4.36 2.96 -24.61
C ILE A 51 -3.26 2.69 -23.56
N TRP A 52 -2.00 2.83 -23.96
CA TRP A 52 -0.84 2.59 -23.08
C TRP A 52 -0.20 3.88 -22.55
N ASP A 53 -0.37 4.99 -23.23
CA ASP A 53 0.25 6.27 -22.92
C ASP A 53 -0.78 7.39 -22.99
N TYR A 54 -0.77 8.27 -22.02
CA TYR A 54 -1.67 9.41 -21.94
C TYR A 54 -1.47 10.40 -23.12
N SER A 55 -0.24 10.54 -23.62
CA SER A 55 0.06 11.42 -24.78
C SER A 55 -0.69 11.00 -26.05
N VAL A 56 -0.92 9.69 -26.21
CA VAL A 56 -1.74 9.13 -27.29
C VAL A 56 -3.19 9.59 -27.16
N TRP A 57 -3.75 9.50 -25.95
CA TRP A 57 -5.09 9.99 -25.67
C TRP A 57 -5.21 11.50 -25.89
N GLU A 58 -4.26 12.27 -25.39
CA GLU A 58 -4.26 13.72 -25.53
C GLU A 58 -4.36 14.13 -27.00
N THR A 59 -3.57 13.52 -27.89
CA THR A 59 -3.64 13.79 -29.32
C THR A 59 -4.97 13.37 -29.93
N ILE A 60 -5.52 12.21 -29.60
CA ILE A 60 -6.82 11.75 -30.11
C ILE A 60 -7.94 12.68 -29.62
N ARG A 61 -7.89 13.11 -28.36
CA ARG A 61 -8.88 14.02 -27.78
C ARG A 61 -9.00 15.32 -28.56
N TYR A 62 -7.91 15.84 -29.15
CA TYR A 62 -7.95 17.03 -30.00
C TYR A 62 -8.76 16.80 -31.29
N ALA A 63 -8.86 15.58 -31.81
CA ALA A 63 -9.65 15.24 -32.96
C ALA A 63 -11.15 15.04 -32.66
N LEU A 64 -11.50 14.82 -31.37
CA LEU A 64 -12.86 14.55 -30.92
C LEU A 64 -13.50 15.83 -30.38
N ILE A 65 -14.68 16.18 -30.89
CA ILE A 65 -15.39 17.44 -30.53
C ILE A 65 -16.47 17.15 -29.50
N GLU A 66 -16.47 17.89 -28.41
CA GLU A 66 -17.62 17.98 -27.52
C GLU A 66 -18.70 18.87 -28.18
N ASN A 67 -19.62 18.26 -28.88
CA ASN A 67 -20.62 18.97 -29.68
C ASN A 67 -22.01 19.08 -29.02
N GLY A 68 -22.14 18.70 -27.72
CA GLY A 68 -23.42 18.77 -27.00
C GLY A 68 -24.50 17.76 -27.47
N ASN A 69 -24.25 16.95 -28.50
CA ASN A 69 -25.22 16.02 -29.10
C ASN A 69 -25.33 14.68 -28.30
N GLY A 70 -24.72 14.61 -27.10
CA GLY A 70 -24.73 13.39 -26.27
C GLY A 70 -23.82 12.28 -26.79
N SER A 71 -22.73 12.63 -27.47
CA SER A 71 -21.69 11.71 -27.90
C SER A 71 -21.01 11.03 -26.70
N LYS A 72 -20.56 9.79 -26.89
CA LYS A 72 -19.88 9.01 -25.84
C LYS A 72 -18.57 8.44 -26.38
N ILE A 73 -17.56 8.47 -25.53
CA ILE A 73 -16.24 7.88 -25.80
C ILE A 73 -15.95 6.90 -24.67
N ILE A 74 -15.54 5.70 -25.02
CA ILE A 74 -15.01 4.70 -24.08
C ILE A 74 -13.56 4.45 -24.44
N THR A 75 -12.69 4.54 -23.47
CA THR A 75 -11.29 4.15 -23.60
C THR A 75 -11.02 2.93 -22.74
N THR A 76 -10.26 1.97 -23.25
CA THR A 76 -9.76 0.85 -22.44
C THR A 76 -8.26 0.98 -22.25
N THR A 77 -7.79 0.61 -21.08
CA THR A 77 -6.37 0.56 -20.77
C THR A 77 -6.11 -0.43 -19.64
N ARG A 78 -4.94 -1.06 -19.66
CA ARG A 78 -4.43 -1.86 -18.56
C ARG A 78 -3.60 -1.03 -17.57
N ASN A 79 -3.39 0.25 -17.85
CA ASN A 79 -2.61 1.16 -17.00
C ASN A 79 -3.55 2.07 -16.20
N ALA A 80 -3.67 1.79 -14.89
CA ALA A 80 -4.51 2.59 -13.99
C ALA A 80 -4.10 4.07 -13.93
N HIS A 81 -2.81 4.39 -14.12
CA HIS A 81 -2.34 5.78 -14.15
C HIS A 81 -2.91 6.52 -15.37
N VAL A 82 -2.87 5.89 -16.55
CA VAL A 82 -3.47 6.44 -17.78
C VAL A 82 -4.98 6.59 -17.62
N ALA A 83 -5.66 5.59 -17.04
CA ALA A 83 -7.10 5.65 -16.77
C ALA A 83 -7.46 6.86 -15.90
N ASN A 84 -6.73 7.07 -14.80
CA ASN A 84 -6.96 8.19 -13.88
C ASN A 84 -6.70 9.55 -14.53
N GLN A 85 -5.73 9.66 -15.42
CA GLN A 85 -5.46 10.90 -16.17
C GLN A 85 -6.55 11.22 -17.20
N ILE A 86 -7.13 10.20 -17.83
CA ILE A 86 -8.24 10.36 -18.78
C ILE A 86 -9.52 10.78 -18.04
N GLY A 87 -9.74 10.23 -16.84
CA GLY A 87 -10.91 10.51 -16.00
C GLY A 87 -12.11 9.58 -16.26
N GLY A 88 -13.11 9.62 -15.37
CA GLY A 88 -14.33 8.80 -15.49
C GLY A 88 -14.08 7.28 -15.41
N VAL A 89 -13.17 6.84 -14.54
CA VAL A 89 -12.68 5.46 -14.50
C VAL A 89 -13.76 4.48 -14.05
N TYR A 90 -13.99 3.43 -14.87
CA TYR A 90 -14.74 2.25 -14.51
C TYR A 90 -13.79 1.06 -14.38
N SER A 91 -13.58 0.59 -13.16
CA SER A 91 -12.74 -0.57 -12.89
C SER A 91 -13.50 -1.85 -13.16
N LEU A 92 -13.02 -2.63 -14.15
CA LEU A 92 -13.52 -3.99 -14.39
C LEU A 92 -13.00 -4.90 -13.28
N ILE A 93 -13.91 -5.37 -12.42
CA ILE A 93 -13.58 -6.37 -11.38
C ILE A 93 -13.54 -7.77 -12.01
N PRO A 94 -12.67 -8.67 -11.52
CA PRO A 94 -12.68 -10.07 -11.92
C PRO A 94 -14.06 -10.70 -11.69
N LEU A 95 -14.40 -11.69 -12.50
CA LEU A 95 -15.66 -12.41 -12.36
C LEU A 95 -15.77 -13.04 -10.98
N SER A 96 -16.95 -12.92 -10.35
CA SER A 96 -17.26 -13.70 -9.15
C SER A 96 -17.21 -15.19 -9.45
N LEU A 97 -17.05 -16.04 -8.43
CA LEU A 97 -17.04 -17.49 -8.60
C LEU A 97 -18.30 -18.01 -9.31
N ILE A 98 -19.46 -17.37 -9.05
CA ILE A 98 -20.73 -17.71 -9.70
C ILE A 98 -20.65 -17.45 -11.21
N HIS A 99 -20.20 -16.27 -11.62
CA HIS A 99 -20.06 -15.94 -13.04
C HIS A 99 -18.91 -16.72 -13.71
N SER A 100 -17.85 -17.03 -12.96
CA SER A 100 -16.75 -17.89 -13.42
C SER A 100 -17.25 -19.31 -13.72
N ARG A 101 -18.10 -19.88 -12.87
CA ARG A 101 -18.75 -21.20 -13.10
C ARG A 101 -19.63 -21.16 -14.35
N LYS A 102 -20.45 -20.14 -14.52
CA LYS A 102 -21.32 -19.99 -15.71
C LYS A 102 -20.48 -19.96 -16.99
N LEU A 103 -19.46 -19.11 -17.05
CA LEU A 103 -18.56 -19.03 -18.22
C LEU A 103 -17.84 -20.37 -18.49
N PHE A 104 -17.40 -21.06 -17.44
CA PHE A 104 -16.74 -22.34 -17.50
C PHE A 104 -17.67 -23.44 -18.06
N HIS A 105 -18.91 -23.52 -17.53
CA HIS A 105 -19.92 -24.49 -17.97
C HIS A 105 -20.34 -24.23 -19.42
N GLN A 106 -20.58 -22.97 -19.78
CA GLN A 106 -20.88 -22.60 -21.15
C GLN A 106 -19.80 -23.05 -22.13
N ARG A 107 -18.52 -22.87 -21.75
CA ARG A 107 -17.39 -23.27 -22.61
C ARG A 107 -17.24 -24.80 -22.72
N ILE A 108 -17.51 -25.54 -21.66
CA ILE A 108 -17.39 -27.02 -21.64
C ILE A 108 -18.58 -27.69 -22.32
N TYR A 109 -19.79 -27.23 -22.05
CA TYR A 109 -21.05 -27.88 -22.42
C TYR A 109 -21.85 -27.16 -23.50
N GLY A 110 -21.51 -25.93 -23.83
CA GLY A 110 -22.36 -25.05 -24.67
C GLY A 110 -23.58 -24.47 -23.96
N ASP A 111 -23.71 -24.72 -22.64
CA ASP A 111 -24.85 -24.33 -21.82
C ASP A 111 -24.36 -23.90 -20.43
N GLU A 112 -24.76 -22.71 -19.96
CA GLU A 112 -24.31 -22.13 -18.69
C GLU A 112 -25.00 -22.76 -17.48
N ASP A 113 -26.19 -23.32 -17.63
CA ASP A 113 -27.01 -23.90 -16.56
C ASP A 113 -26.75 -25.40 -16.37
N LYS A 114 -25.98 -26.00 -17.27
CA LYS A 114 -25.63 -27.42 -17.18
C LYS A 114 -24.66 -27.68 -16.02
N SER A 115 -25.09 -28.44 -15.03
CA SER A 115 -24.28 -28.77 -13.86
C SER A 115 -23.19 -29.81 -14.18
N LEU A 116 -22.03 -29.60 -13.54
CA LEU A 116 -20.95 -30.59 -13.54
C LEU A 116 -21.35 -31.86 -12.77
N PRO A 117 -20.83 -33.04 -13.16
CA PRO A 117 -20.89 -34.23 -12.32
C PRO A 117 -20.33 -33.95 -10.92
N SER A 118 -20.99 -34.49 -9.88
CA SER A 118 -20.65 -34.21 -8.48
C SER A 118 -19.16 -34.50 -8.13
N HIS A 119 -18.58 -35.51 -8.76
CA HIS A 119 -17.17 -35.87 -8.56
C HIS A 119 -16.16 -34.87 -9.16
N LEU A 120 -16.61 -33.92 -10.00
CA LEU A 120 -15.77 -32.88 -10.61
C LEU A 120 -15.99 -31.49 -9.97
N ALA A 121 -17.01 -31.32 -9.16
CA ALA A 121 -17.41 -30.01 -8.62
C ALA A 121 -16.28 -29.39 -7.78
N GLU A 122 -15.70 -30.13 -6.85
CA GLU A 122 -14.66 -29.66 -5.96
C GLU A 122 -13.39 -29.26 -6.73
N VAL A 123 -12.91 -30.14 -7.62
CA VAL A 123 -11.71 -29.87 -8.42
C VAL A 123 -11.94 -28.71 -9.41
N SER A 124 -13.17 -28.55 -9.91
CA SER A 124 -13.55 -27.41 -10.75
C SER A 124 -13.45 -26.08 -9.99
N ASP A 125 -13.92 -26.05 -8.75
CA ASP A 125 -13.83 -24.84 -7.93
C ASP A 125 -12.37 -24.47 -7.60
N ILE A 126 -11.54 -25.45 -7.33
CA ILE A 126 -10.07 -25.23 -7.16
C ILE A 126 -9.48 -24.62 -8.43
N ILE A 127 -9.81 -25.16 -9.61
CA ILE A 127 -9.35 -24.64 -10.91
C ILE A 127 -9.86 -23.19 -11.12
N LEU A 128 -11.14 -22.92 -10.88
CA LEU A 128 -11.72 -21.60 -11.07
C LEU A 128 -11.14 -20.56 -10.11
N ASN A 129 -10.88 -20.93 -8.85
CA ASN A 129 -10.16 -20.07 -7.91
C ASN A 129 -8.75 -19.73 -8.40
N LYS A 130 -8.03 -20.71 -8.96
CA LYS A 130 -6.71 -20.47 -9.59
C LYS A 130 -6.79 -19.56 -10.81
N CYS A 131 -7.90 -19.56 -11.55
CA CYS A 131 -8.15 -18.61 -12.64
C CYS A 131 -8.40 -17.18 -12.15
N GLY A 132 -8.70 -16.98 -10.86
CA GLY A 132 -8.86 -15.66 -10.23
C GLY A 132 -9.95 -14.78 -10.86
N GLY A 133 -10.98 -15.37 -11.45
CA GLY A 133 -12.05 -14.64 -12.13
C GLY A 133 -11.64 -14.00 -13.45
N ILE A 134 -10.46 -14.34 -14.00
CA ILE A 134 -9.98 -13.81 -15.28
C ILE A 134 -10.65 -14.57 -16.43
N PRO A 135 -11.51 -13.92 -17.26
CA PRO A 135 -12.27 -14.61 -18.30
C PRO A 135 -11.40 -15.43 -19.26
N LEU A 136 -10.27 -14.88 -19.69
CA LEU A 136 -9.35 -15.56 -20.61
C LEU A 136 -8.76 -16.82 -19.99
N ALA A 137 -8.39 -16.79 -18.70
CA ALA A 137 -7.91 -17.96 -17.98
C ALA A 137 -8.97 -19.05 -17.91
N ILE A 138 -10.21 -18.68 -17.57
CA ILE A 138 -11.35 -19.60 -17.47
C ILE A 138 -11.62 -20.27 -18.82
N ILE A 139 -11.72 -19.49 -19.90
CA ILE A 139 -12.01 -20.00 -21.26
C ILE A 139 -10.89 -20.94 -21.72
N THR A 140 -9.63 -20.59 -21.46
CA THR A 140 -8.46 -21.36 -21.88
C THR A 140 -8.44 -22.73 -21.17
N ILE A 141 -8.61 -22.74 -19.84
CA ILE A 141 -8.64 -23.98 -19.06
C ILE A 141 -9.87 -24.84 -19.42
N ALA A 142 -11.04 -24.22 -19.56
CA ALA A 142 -12.25 -24.92 -19.98
C ALA A 142 -12.04 -25.59 -21.36
N GLY A 143 -11.39 -24.92 -22.32
CA GLY A 143 -11.04 -25.49 -23.63
C GLY A 143 -10.10 -26.69 -23.52
N ILE A 144 -9.11 -26.67 -22.64
CA ILE A 144 -8.21 -27.79 -22.38
C ILE A 144 -8.99 -29.01 -21.82
N LEU A 145 -9.86 -28.77 -20.85
CA LEU A 145 -10.66 -29.81 -20.19
C LEU A 145 -11.74 -30.40 -21.09
N ALA A 146 -12.32 -29.58 -21.99
CA ALA A 146 -13.32 -30.03 -22.96
C ALA A 146 -12.73 -30.81 -24.13
N SER A 147 -11.45 -30.63 -24.49
CA SER A 147 -10.84 -31.20 -25.68
C SER A 147 -10.48 -32.67 -25.58
N LYS A 148 -10.47 -33.29 -24.37
CA LYS A 148 -10.11 -34.70 -24.17
C LYS A 148 -11.32 -35.57 -23.80
N LYS A 149 -11.47 -36.70 -24.48
CA LYS A 149 -12.42 -37.76 -24.15
C LYS A 149 -12.12 -38.33 -22.76
N GLY A 150 -12.84 -37.85 -21.76
CA GLY A 150 -12.77 -38.34 -20.38
C GLY A 150 -12.73 -37.23 -19.36
N MET A 151 -13.92 -36.82 -18.86
CA MET A 151 -14.06 -35.99 -17.68
C MET A 151 -13.75 -36.80 -16.44
N THR A 152 -12.47 -37.14 -16.23
CA THR A 152 -12.03 -37.91 -15.05
C THR A 152 -11.48 -36.92 -13.99
N HIS A 153 -11.82 -37.17 -12.73
CA HIS A 153 -11.31 -36.43 -11.58
C HIS A 153 -9.75 -36.42 -11.56
N GLU A 154 -9.13 -37.52 -11.94
CA GLU A 154 -7.68 -37.66 -11.98
C GLU A 154 -7.03 -36.70 -13.00
N TYR A 155 -7.60 -36.60 -14.20
CA TYR A 155 -7.10 -35.67 -15.22
C TYR A 155 -7.30 -34.21 -14.81
N TRP A 156 -8.46 -33.84 -14.26
CA TRP A 156 -8.72 -32.49 -13.78
C TRP A 156 -7.83 -32.12 -12.60
N SER A 157 -7.60 -33.07 -11.68
CA SER A 157 -6.64 -32.88 -10.57
C SER A 157 -5.21 -32.72 -11.06
N LYS A 158 -4.83 -33.42 -12.15
CA LYS A 158 -3.52 -33.24 -12.79
C LYS A 158 -3.40 -31.84 -13.41
N VAL A 159 -4.43 -31.39 -14.14
CA VAL A 159 -4.47 -30.04 -14.71
C VAL A 159 -4.43 -28.98 -13.60
N SER A 160 -5.25 -29.11 -12.55
CA SER A 160 -5.25 -28.22 -11.39
C SER A 160 -3.87 -28.12 -10.74
N ARG A 161 -3.18 -29.24 -10.54
CA ARG A 161 -1.80 -29.25 -10.01
C ARG A 161 -0.81 -28.60 -10.96
N SER A 162 -0.96 -28.81 -12.26
CA SER A 162 -0.06 -28.26 -13.28
C SER A 162 -0.28 -26.80 -13.62
N MET A 163 -1.39 -26.20 -13.23
CA MET A 163 -1.59 -24.75 -13.33
C MET A 163 -0.58 -23.97 -12.47
N GLY A 164 0.04 -24.61 -11.48
CA GLY A 164 1.18 -24.09 -10.73
C GLY A 164 2.55 -24.64 -11.19
N THR A 165 2.62 -25.53 -12.18
CA THR A 165 3.87 -26.26 -12.53
C THR A 165 4.27 -26.22 -14.01
N GLY A 166 3.65 -25.34 -14.82
CA GLY A 166 4.05 -25.11 -16.22
C GLY A 166 4.04 -26.37 -17.10
N LEU A 167 2.86 -26.86 -17.50
CA LEU A 167 2.76 -27.88 -18.54
C LEU A 167 3.03 -27.27 -19.93
N GLU A 168 4.16 -27.60 -20.52
CA GLU A 168 4.62 -27.11 -21.81
C GLU A 168 3.81 -27.59 -23.02
N ASP A 169 2.93 -28.58 -22.86
CA ASP A 169 2.35 -29.34 -23.98
C ASP A 169 0.98 -28.90 -24.52
N SER A 170 0.38 -27.81 -23.98
CA SER A 170 -0.93 -27.35 -24.44
C SER A 170 -0.84 -26.07 -25.28
N PRO A 171 -1.32 -26.05 -26.55
CA PRO A 171 -1.32 -24.87 -27.41
C PRO A 171 -2.05 -23.65 -26.81
N GLN A 172 -3.04 -23.91 -25.95
CA GLN A 172 -3.82 -22.84 -25.31
C GLN A 172 -3.08 -22.21 -24.11
N ILE A 173 -2.35 -23.00 -23.33
CA ILE A 173 -1.47 -22.48 -22.25
C ILE A 173 -0.33 -21.67 -22.87
N GLN A 174 0.25 -22.13 -23.98
CA GLN A 174 1.24 -21.38 -24.73
C GLN A 174 0.68 -20.05 -25.25
N LYS A 175 -0.57 -20.01 -25.71
CA LYS A 175 -1.23 -18.76 -26.13
C LYS A 175 -1.37 -17.78 -24.96
N MET A 176 -1.74 -18.26 -23.79
CA MET A 176 -1.84 -17.43 -22.59
C MET A 176 -0.47 -16.94 -22.11
N ARG A 177 0.56 -17.81 -22.08
CA ARG A 177 1.93 -17.39 -21.82
C ARG A 177 2.40 -16.31 -22.80
N ARG A 178 2.10 -16.42 -24.09
CA ARG A 178 2.42 -15.38 -25.08
C ARG A 178 1.76 -14.05 -24.77
N ILE A 179 0.49 -14.05 -24.36
CA ILE A 179 -0.24 -12.82 -24.00
C ILE A 179 0.40 -12.16 -22.77
N LEU A 180 0.67 -12.94 -21.73
CA LEU A 180 1.34 -12.43 -20.53
C LEU A 180 2.78 -11.99 -20.81
N SER A 181 3.50 -12.71 -21.69
CA SER A 181 4.86 -12.36 -22.11
C SER A 181 4.91 -11.01 -22.82
N LEU A 182 3.91 -10.65 -23.62
CA LEU A 182 3.84 -9.33 -24.23
C LEU A 182 3.85 -8.21 -23.17
N SER A 183 3.08 -8.39 -22.08
CA SER A 183 3.08 -7.44 -20.96
C SER A 183 4.43 -7.37 -20.25
N TYR A 184 5.12 -8.51 -20.07
CA TYR A 184 6.48 -8.55 -19.51
C TYR A 184 7.49 -7.83 -20.41
N TYR A 185 7.48 -8.11 -21.72
CA TYR A 185 8.45 -7.50 -22.64
C TYR A 185 8.28 -5.97 -22.77
N ASP A 186 7.08 -5.46 -22.52
CA ASP A 186 6.78 -4.02 -22.48
C ASP A 186 7.32 -3.32 -21.22
N LEU A 187 7.66 -4.07 -20.17
CA LEU A 187 8.22 -3.49 -18.94
C LEU A 187 9.63 -2.95 -19.18
N PRO A 188 9.99 -1.81 -18.56
CA PRO A 188 11.36 -1.34 -18.51
C PRO A 188 12.26 -2.32 -17.73
N PRO A 189 13.59 -2.35 -17.98
CA PRO A 189 14.50 -3.36 -17.42
C PRO A 189 14.47 -3.47 -15.90
N HIS A 190 14.33 -2.35 -15.17
CA HIS A 190 14.28 -2.35 -13.72
C HIS A 190 13.02 -3.03 -13.19
N LEU A 191 11.86 -2.84 -13.83
CA LEU A 191 10.63 -3.52 -13.44
C LEU A 191 10.62 -4.99 -13.82
N LYS A 192 11.27 -5.39 -14.93
CA LYS A 192 11.47 -6.80 -15.26
C LYS A 192 12.21 -7.53 -14.14
N THR A 193 13.29 -6.91 -13.64
CA THR A 193 14.08 -7.48 -12.53
C THR A 193 13.23 -7.59 -11.26
N CYS A 194 12.46 -6.55 -10.91
CA CYS A 194 11.57 -6.56 -9.75
C CYS A 194 10.47 -7.61 -9.88
N LEU A 195 9.89 -7.76 -11.07
CA LEU A 195 8.86 -8.76 -11.33
C LEU A 195 9.41 -10.19 -11.24
N LEU A 196 10.54 -10.48 -11.89
CA LEU A 196 11.18 -11.81 -11.82
C LEU A 196 11.53 -12.20 -10.38
N TYR A 197 11.86 -11.21 -9.54
CA TYR A 197 12.16 -11.44 -8.13
C TYR A 197 10.97 -11.94 -7.33
N LEU A 198 9.73 -11.66 -7.78
CA LEU A 198 8.53 -12.18 -7.13
C LEU A 198 8.39 -13.72 -7.21
N GLY A 199 9.11 -14.36 -8.11
CA GLY A 199 9.22 -15.83 -8.14
C GLY A 199 9.93 -16.46 -6.93
N LEU A 200 10.49 -15.64 -6.02
CA LEU A 200 10.96 -16.11 -4.70
C LEU A 200 9.83 -16.64 -3.83
N PHE A 201 8.63 -16.08 -3.99
CA PHE A 201 7.51 -16.39 -3.12
C PHE A 201 6.73 -17.60 -3.62
N PRO A 202 6.22 -18.45 -2.73
CA PRO A 202 5.31 -19.52 -3.09
C PRO A 202 4.01 -18.99 -3.73
N GLU A 203 3.26 -19.89 -4.36
CA GLU A 203 1.89 -19.59 -4.78
C GLU A 203 1.03 -19.12 -3.61
N ASP A 204 0.08 -18.23 -3.89
CA ASP A 204 -0.86 -17.67 -2.92
C ASP A 204 -0.25 -16.92 -1.73
N HIS A 205 1.04 -16.61 -1.78
CA HIS A 205 1.71 -15.87 -0.71
C HIS A 205 1.35 -14.39 -0.71
N ASP A 206 0.88 -13.91 0.44
CA ASP A 206 0.62 -12.49 0.66
C ASP A 206 1.91 -11.76 1.04
N ILE A 207 2.27 -10.77 0.22
CA ILE A 207 3.51 -10.04 0.34
C ILE A 207 3.19 -8.62 0.81
N THR A 208 3.68 -8.22 1.99
CA THR A 208 3.50 -6.83 2.42
C THR A 208 4.35 -5.89 1.57
N ARG A 209 3.79 -4.74 1.22
CA ARG A 209 4.45 -3.70 0.42
C ARG A 209 5.82 -3.34 0.97
N GLU A 210 5.90 -3.05 2.25
CA GLU A 210 7.12 -2.60 2.92
C GLU A 210 8.24 -3.66 2.84
N TYR A 211 7.91 -4.91 3.16
CA TYR A 211 8.84 -6.02 3.10
C TYR A 211 9.43 -6.21 1.69
N LEU A 212 8.58 -6.18 0.65
CA LEU A 212 9.00 -6.35 -0.73
C LEU A 212 9.94 -5.24 -1.19
N ILE A 213 9.59 -3.99 -0.89
CA ILE A 213 10.39 -2.83 -1.29
C ILE A 213 11.78 -2.88 -0.63
N TRP A 214 11.86 -3.19 0.66
CA TRP A 214 13.15 -3.31 1.34
C TRP A 214 13.99 -4.49 0.84
N LYS A 215 13.36 -5.57 0.39
CA LYS A 215 14.08 -6.65 -0.32
C LYS A 215 14.68 -6.15 -1.64
N TRP A 216 13.93 -5.40 -2.44
CA TRP A 216 14.43 -4.81 -3.68
C TRP A 216 15.57 -3.81 -3.43
N VAL A 217 15.50 -3.03 -2.37
CA VAL A 217 16.57 -2.11 -1.94
C VAL A 217 17.83 -2.91 -1.59
N GLY A 218 17.71 -3.94 -0.76
CA GLY A 218 18.85 -4.79 -0.36
C GLY A 218 19.51 -5.55 -1.52
N GLU A 219 18.72 -5.93 -2.53
CA GLU A 219 19.21 -6.52 -3.79
C GLU A 219 19.81 -5.48 -4.75
N ALA A 220 19.73 -4.18 -4.42
CA ALA A 220 20.16 -3.06 -5.26
C ALA A 220 19.40 -2.97 -6.61
N PHE A 221 18.11 -3.37 -6.63
CA PHE A 221 17.25 -3.18 -7.81
C PHE A 221 16.71 -1.76 -7.88
N VAL A 222 16.50 -1.13 -6.72
CA VAL A 222 16.04 0.25 -6.62
C VAL A 222 17.23 1.19 -6.81
N ARG A 223 17.13 2.10 -7.78
CA ARG A 223 18.16 3.09 -8.08
C ARG A 223 17.85 4.40 -7.37
N LYS A 224 18.88 5.04 -6.82
CA LYS A 224 18.73 6.35 -6.20
C LYS A 224 18.29 7.39 -7.25
N GLU A 225 17.19 8.08 -6.99
CA GLU A 225 16.69 9.21 -7.76
C GLU A 225 16.87 10.51 -6.97
N HIS A 226 17.08 11.62 -7.69
CA HIS A 226 17.26 12.92 -7.03
C HIS A 226 15.98 13.34 -6.29
N GLY A 227 16.10 13.70 -5.03
CA GLY A 227 14.99 14.18 -4.20
C GLY A 227 14.05 13.09 -3.64
N LYS A 228 14.23 11.81 -4.01
CA LYS A 228 13.43 10.69 -3.50
C LYS A 228 14.25 9.74 -2.62
N SER A 229 13.60 9.12 -1.65
CA SER A 229 14.16 8.00 -0.91
C SER A 229 14.19 6.72 -1.76
N LEU A 230 15.00 5.76 -1.36
CA LEU A 230 14.97 4.43 -1.99
C LEU A 230 13.61 3.75 -1.81
N TYR A 231 12.95 4.00 -0.69
CA TYR A 231 11.62 3.45 -0.42
C TYR A 231 10.57 4.01 -1.39
N GLU A 232 10.51 5.34 -1.58
CA GLU A 232 9.58 5.98 -2.51
C GLU A 232 9.78 5.51 -3.96
N VAL A 233 11.03 5.34 -4.40
CA VAL A 233 11.30 4.80 -5.74
C VAL A 233 10.84 3.36 -5.85
N GLY A 234 11.07 2.54 -4.83
CA GLY A 234 10.56 1.17 -4.76
C GLY A 234 9.04 1.09 -4.74
N GLU A 235 8.37 2.03 -4.04
CA GLU A 235 6.91 2.17 -4.07
C GLU A 235 6.40 2.43 -5.48
N ASN A 236 7.01 3.37 -6.20
CA ASN A 236 6.63 3.68 -7.58
C ASN A 236 6.77 2.44 -8.49
N TYR A 237 7.82 1.64 -8.28
CA TYR A 237 8.00 0.39 -9.05
C TYR A 237 6.88 -0.61 -8.78
N LEU A 238 6.47 -0.77 -7.51
CA LEU A 238 5.37 -1.68 -7.16
C LEU A 238 4.03 -1.16 -7.69
N ASP A 239 3.76 0.13 -7.56
CA ASP A 239 2.52 0.74 -8.06
C ASP A 239 2.43 0.63 -9.58
N GLU A 240 3.53 0.75 -10.31
CA GLU A 240 3.56 0.52 -11.75
C GLU A 240 3.30 -0.95 -12.12
N LEU A 241 3.86 -1.91 -11.39
CA LEU A 241 3.56 -3.33 -11.59
C LEU A 241 2.08 -3.67 -11.30
N ILE A 242 1.50 -3.06 -10.27
CA ILE A 242 0.07 -3.19 -9.94
C ILE A 242 -0.77 -2.57 -11.06
N SER A 243 -0.43 -1.36 -11.53
CA SER A 243 -1.17 -0.66 -12.58
C SER A 243 -1.16 -1.41 -13.91
N LYS A 244 -0.08 -2.14 -14.21
CA LYS A 244 0.04 -3.00 -15.40
C LYS A 244 -0.59 -4.39 -15.22
N GLY A 245 -1.21 -4.65 -14.06
CA GLY A 245 -1.89 -5.92 -13.77
C GLY A 245 -0.95 -7.12 -13.56
N MET A 246 0.36 -6.88 -13.37
CA MET A 246 1.34 -7.94 -13.09
C MET A 246 1.32 -8.37 -11.61
N VAL A 247 0.88 -7.48 -10.73
CA VAL A 247 0.73 -7.71 -9.30
C VAL A 247 -0.67 -7.31 -8.87
N LYS A 248 -1.32 -8.14 -8.05
CA LYS A 248 -2.68 -7.90 -7.56
C LYS A 248 -2.62 -7.31 -6.13
N PRO A 249 -3.23 -6.16 -5.87
CA PRO A 249 -3.41 -5.68 -4.51
C PRO A 249 -4.42 -6.57 -3.78
N VAL A 250 -4.19 -6.84 -2.49
CA VAL A 250 -5.05 -7.68 -1.63
C VAL A 250 -5.71 -6.85 -0.55
N GLU A 251 -4.92 -6.07 0.18
CA GLU A 251 -5.38 -5.20 1.26
C GLU A 251 -5.02 -3.75 0.97
N PHE A 252 -5.82 -2.84 1.51
CA PHE A 252 -5.65 -1.40 1.33
C PHE A 252 -5.67 -0.69 2.68
N ASP A 253 -4.92 0.39 2.79
CA ASP A 253 -5.00 1.32 3.92
C ASP A 253 -6.21 2.27 3.78
N GLY A 254 -6.40 3.13 4.79
CA GLY A 254 -7.47 4.14 4.79
C GLY A 254 -7.39 5.16 3.63
N CYS A 255 -6.23 5.25 2.96
CA CYS A 255 -5.99 6.11 1.79
C CYS A 255 -6.13 5.35 0.45
N SER A 256 -6.67 4.14 0.46
CA SER A 256 -6.80 3.26 -0.71
C SER A 256 -5.46 2.85 -1.36
N LYS A 257 -4.35 2.93 -0.61
CA LYS A 257 -3.04 2.44 -1.04
C LYS A 257 -2.90 0.97 -0.67
N ALA A 258 -2.44 0.14 -1.60
CA ALA A 258 -2.25 -1.28 -1.35
C ALA A 258 -1.17 -1.50 -0.28
N THR A 259 -1.52 -2.14 0.83
CA THR A 259 -0.59 -2.52 1.91
C THR A 259 -0.02 -3.92 1.71
N THR A 260 -0.81 -4.78 1.07
CA THR A 260 -0.46 -6.17 0.79
C THR A 260 -0.76 -6.48 -0.68
N CYS A 261 0.10 -7.25 -1.30
CA CYS A 261 -0.05 -7.66 -2.69
C CYS A 261 0.23 -9.15 -2.87
N ARG A 262 -0.23 -9.70 -4.00
CA ARG A 262 -0.05 -11.10 -4.38
C ARG A 262 0.24 -11.21 -5.87
N VAL A 263 1.02 -12.20 -6.27
CA VAL A 263 1.19 -12.55 -7.68
C VAL A 263 0.14 -13.56 -8.07
N HIS A 264 -0.53 -13.34 -9.20
CA HIS A 264 -1.47 -14.32 -9.73
C HIS A 264 -0.71 -15.54 -10.28
N ASP A 265 -1.23 -16.76 -10.04
CA ASP A 265 -0.56 -18.03 -10.40
C ASP A 265 -0.07 -18.06 -11.84
N MET A 266 -0.89 -17.58 -12.79
CA MET A 266 -0.50 -17.53 -14.21
C MET A 266 0.67 -16.58 -14.49
N VAL A 267 0.79 -15.50 -13.72
CA VAL A 267 1.95 -14.58 -13.80
C VAL A 267 3.15 -15.21 -13.10
N LEU A 268 2.93 -15.93 -12.01
CA LEU A 268 3.99 -16.66 -11.31
C LEU A 268 4.59 -17.79 -12.18
N ASP A 269 3.75 -18.52 -12.93
CA ASP A 269 4.19 -19.51 -13.93
C ASP A 269 5.06 -18.87 -15.02
N LEU A 270 4.66 -17.70 -15.53
CA LEU A 270 5.46 -16.94 -16.48
C LEU A 270 6.80 -16.52 -15.88
N ILE A 271 6.79 -15.94 -14.66
CA ILE A 271 7.99 -15.52 -13.92
C ILE A 271 8.94 -16.70 -13.74
N THR A 272 8.41 -17.86 -13.34
CA THR A 272 9.20 -19.08 -13.11
C THR A 272 9.85 -19.57 -14.41
N SER A 273 9.10 -19.61 -15.51
CA SER A 273 9.64 -19.96 -16.82
C SER A 273 10.76 -19.01 -17.25
N LEU A 274 10.50 -17.69 -17.21
CA LEU A 274 11.48 -16.67 -17.60
C LEU A 274 12.71 -16.69 -16.67
N SER A 275 12.51 -16.92 -15.38
CA SER A 275 13.61 -17.02 -14.40
C SER A 275 14.51 -18.22 -14.67
N ASN A 276 13.95 -19.34 -15.13
CA ASN A 276 14.71 -20.52 -15.53
C ASN A 276 15.52 -20.23 -16.81
N ASP A 277 14.90 -19.62 -17.82
CA ASP A 277 15.54 -19.28 -19.10
C ASP A 277 16.70 -18.30 -18.89
N GLU A 278 16.53 -17.30 -18.02
CA GLU A 278 17.54 -16.27 -17.73
C GLU A 278 18.51 -16.66 -16.59
N HIS A 279 18.36 -17.85 -16.00
CA HIS A 279 19.08 -18.26 -14.77
C HIS A 279 19.06 -17.20 -13.68
N PHE A 280 17.91 -16.52 -13.53
CA PHE A 280 17.75 -15.41 -12.63
C PHE A 280 17.52 -15.84 -11.19
N LEU A 281 16.64 -16.82 -11.00
CA LEU A 281 16.20 -17.34 -9.71
C LEU A 281 16.04 -18.87 -9.78
N THR A 282 16.35 -19.54 -8.70
CA THR A 282 16.11 -20.97 -8.50
C THR A 282 15.26 -21.15 -7.24
N ALA A 283 14.04 -21.69 -7.39
CA ALA A 283 13.17 -22.08 -6.29
C ALA A 283 13.27 -23.60 -6.07
N VAL A 284 13.39 -24.02 -4.82
CA VAL A 284 13.46 -25.44 -4.40
C VAL A 284 12.33 -25.70 -3.39
N GLY A 285 11.68 -26.85 -3.52
CA GLY A 285 10.57 -27.26 -2.67
C GLY A 285 9.19 -26.98 -3.27
N GLY A 286 9.10 -26.51 -4.52
CA GLY A 286 7.88 -26.48 -5.31
C GLY A 286 7.58 -27.83 -5.98
N GLN A 287 6.49 -27.90 -6.75
CA GLN A 287 6.08 -29.14 -7.42
C GLN A 287 6.97 -29.54 -8.63
N GLN A 288 8.02 -28.80 -8.94
CA GLN A 288 8.89 -29.06 -10.10
C GLN A 288 10.19 -29.77 -9.70
N LEU A 289 10.32 -31.01 -10.14
CA LEU A 289 11.59 -31.78 -10.16
C LEU A 289 12.36 -31.42 -11.45
N MET A 290 12.87 -30.19 -11.55
CA MET A 290 13.77 -29.80 -12.63
C MET A 290 15.22 -29.94 -12.17
N PRO A 291 16.15 -30.37 -13.03
CA PRO A 291 17.57 -30.36 -12.68
C PRO A 291 18.01 -28.93 -12.38
N LEU A 292 18.67 -28.75 -11.22
CA LEU A 292 19.13 -27.43 -10.78
C LEU A 292 20.24 -26.93 -11.72
N PRO A 293 20.25 -25.62 -12.04
CA PRO A 293 21.29 -25.04 -12.89
C PRO A 293 22.66 -25.11 -12.19
N SER A 294 23.72 -25.27 -12.95
CA SER A 294 25.09 -25.38 -12.43
C SER A 294 25.56 -24.10 -11.69
N LYS A 295 24.93 -22.95 -11.94
CA LYS A 295 25.23 -21.66 -11.30
C LYS A 295 23.95 -21.01 -10.79
N VAL A 296 23.71 -21.14 -9.49
CA VAL A 296 22.62 -20.48 -8.79
C VAL A 296 23.09 -19.10 -8.31
N ARG A 297 22.29 -18.06 -8.60
CA ARG A 297 22.55 -16.69 -8.14
C ARG A 297 21.60 -16.27 -7.02
N ARG A 298 20.33 -16.65 -7.12
CA ARG A 298 19.29 -16.42 -6.12
C ARG A 298 18.59 -17.73 -5.83
N LEU A 299 18.44 -18.03 -4.56
CA LEU A 299 17.90 -19.30 -4.08
C LEU A 299 16.69 -19.01 -3.20
N SER A 300 15.56 -19.62 -3.51
CA SER A 300 14.38 -19.68 -2.66
C SER A 300 14.19 -21.12 -2.18
N LEU A 301 14.13 -21.32 -0.88
CA LEU A 301 13.85 -22.61 -0.25
C LEU A 301 12.43 -22.52 0.33
N GLN A 302 11.45 -23.17 -0.32
CA GLN A 302 10.02 -22.97 -0.02
C GLN A 302 9.45 -24.09 0.84
N THR A 303 9.73 -25.36 0.51
CA THR A 303 9.33 -26.53 1.31
C THR A 303 10.51 -27.51 1.35
N GLY A 304 10.60 -28.33 2.38
CA GLY A 304 11.72 -29.26 2.58
C GLY A 304 11.29 -30.71 2.50
N ASN A 305 11.71 -31.44 1.46
CA ASN A 305 11.57 -32.89 1.39
C ASN A 305 12.94 -33.60 1.19
N ALA A 306 12.98 -34.91 1.30
CA ALA A 306 14.22 -35.67 1.21
C ALA A 306 14.87 -35.63 -0.19
N GLU A 307 14.09 -35.42 -1.25
CA GLU A 307 14.59 -35.27 -2.62
C GLU A 307 15.27 -33.92 -2.81
N ASP A 308 14.72 -32.84 -2.25
CA ASP A 308 15.31 -31.52 -2.30
C ASP A 308 16.70 -31.48 -1.65
N VAL A 309 16.90 -32.20 -0.54
CA VAL A 309 18.22 -32.33 0.11
C VAL A 309 19.24 -32.93 -0.87
N ARG A 310 18.86 -33.99 -1.59
CA ARG A 310 19.73 -34.63 -2.58
C ARG A 310 20.05 -33.69 -3.76
N LEU A 311 19.06 -32.97 -4.26
CA LEU A 311 19.25 -32.02 -5.35
C LEU A 311 20.20 -30.89 -4.92
N LEU A 312 20.04 -30.35 -3.75
CA LEU A 312 20.90 -29.26 -3.23
C LEU A 312 22.36 -29.75 -2.98
N SER A 313 22.57 -31.01 -2.67
CA SER A 313 23.94 -31.56 -2.48
C SER A 313 24.81 -31.53 -3.75
N THR A 314 24.20 -31.42 -4.92
CA THR A 314 24.90 -31.34 -6.22
C THR A 314 25.22 -29.90 -6.66
N VAL A 315 24.72 -28.86 -5.93
CA VAL A 315 24.83 -27.46 -6.31
C VAL A 315 26.00 -26.77 -5.64
N SER A 316 26.73 -25.97 -6.40
CA SER A 316 27.75 -25.07 -5.86
C SER A 316 27.10 -23.71 -5.43
N PHE A 317 27.24 -23.36 -4.15
CA PHE A 317 26.69 -22.13 -3.61
C PHE A 317 27.65 -20.91 -3.67
N THR A 318 28.82 -21.08 -4.24
CA THR A 318 29.88 -20.05 -4.29
C THR A 318 29.48 -18.78 -5.05
N HIS A 319 28.47 -18.88 -5.93
CA HIS A 319 27.97 -17.75 -6.74
C HIS A 319 26.64 -17.19 -6.22
N VAL A 320 26.06 -17.78 -5.16
CA VAL A 320 24.77 -17.35 -4.61
C VAL A 320 24.92 -16.00 -3.93
N ARG A 321 24.08 -15.06 -4.36
CA ARG A 321 24.05 -13.68 -3.85
C ARG A 321 22.83 -13.40 -2.96
N SER A 322 21.77 -14.18 -3.12
CA SER A 322 20.53 -14.01 -2.38
C SER A 322 19.96 -15.37 -1.97
N VAL A 323 19.53 -15.48 -0.72
CA VAL A 323 18.86 -16.65 -0.17
C VAL A 323 17.62 -16.19 0.59
N THR A 324 16.48 -16.77 0.27
CA THR A 324 15.24 -16.65 1.06
C THR A 324 14.82 -18.04 1.48
N VAL A 325 14.54 -18.21 2.76
CA VAL A 325 14.14 -19.49 3.34
C VAL A 325 12.78 -19.32 4.01
N PHE A 326 11.86 -20.17 3.66
CA PHE A 326 10.59 -20.29 4.37
C PHE A 326 10.74 -21.35 5.47
N ASP A 327 10.06 -21.15 6.60
CA ASP A 327 10.28 -21.93 7.84
C ASP A 327 10.37 -23.45 7.61
N GLN A 328 9.46 -24.00 6.81
CA GLN A 328 9.41 -25.43 6.51
C GLN A 328 10.65 -25.96 5.76
N ALA A 329 11.45 -25.08 5.17
CA ALA A 329 12.62 -25.43 4.37
C ALA A 329 13.95 -25.07 5.05
N LEU A 330 13.95 -24.69 6.33
CA LEU A 330 15.18 -24.30 7.03
C LEU A 330 16.21 -25.44 7.13
N ASN A 331 15.75 -26.67 7.18
CA ASN A 331 16.60 -27.87 7.15
C ASN A 331 17.36 -28.06 5.83
N LEU A 332 16.89 -27.42 4.74
CA LEU A 332 17.56 -27.43 3.43
C LEU A 332 18.71 -26.42 3.34
N LEU A 333 18.77 -25.44 4.25
CA LEU A 333 19.77 -24.38 4.21
C LEU A 333 21.16 -24.96 4.48
N PRO A 334 22.09 -24.93 3.49
CA PRO A 334 23.46 -25.32 3.70
C PRO A 334 24.17 -24.49 4.77
N GLY A 335 25.32 -24.95 5.24
CA GLY A 335 26.14 -24.20 6.17
C GLY A 335 26.46 -22.78 5.64
N ILE A 336 26.38 -21.77 6.49
CA ILE A 336 26.55 -20.35 6.10
C ILE A 336 27.89 -20.09 5.39
N SER A 337 28.93 -20.84 5.70
CA SER A 337 30.24 -20.77 5.04
C SER A 337 30.23 -21.14 3.55
N CYS A 338 29.17 -21.80 3.07
CA CYS A 338 29.02 -22.13 1.65
C CYS A 338 28.69 -20.90 0.78
N PHE A 339 28.37 -19.75 1.37
CA PHE A 339 27.89 -18.55 0.69
C PHE A 339 28.89 -17.35 0.76
N PRO A 340 30.08 -17.42 0.19
CA PRO A 340 31.11 -16.39 0.38
C PRO A 340 30.75 -15.00 -0.19
N VAL A 341 29.85 -14.93 -1.17
CA VAL A 341 29.45 -13.69 -1.86
C VAL A 341 27.99 -13.26 -1.58
N LEU A 342 27.38 -13.79 -0.51
CA LEU A 342 25.99 -13.52 -0.18
C LEU A 342 25.76 -12.04 0.14
N ARG A 343 24.70 -11.48 -0.45
CA ARG A 343 24.31 -10.07 -0.29
C ARG A 343 22.97 -9.90 0.39
N ALA A 344 22.05 -10.83 0.18
CA ALA A 344 20.74 -10.82 0.80
C ALA A 344 20.45 -12.16 1.46
N LEU A 345 20.07 -12.12 2.73
CA LEU A 345 19.65 -13.30 3.49
C LEU A 345 18.34 -12.99 4.21
N ASP A 346 17.35 -13.81 3.93
CA ASP A 346 16.06 -13.75 4.56
C ASP A 346 15.74 -15.08 5.24
N LEU A 347 15.60 -15.02 6.54
CA LEU A 347 15.23 -16.13 7.42
C LEU A 347 14.02 -15.74 8.28
N SER A 348 13.18 -14.84 7.75
CA SER A 348 11.96 -14.41 8.47
C SER A 348 11.06 -15.61 8.76
N ASP A 349 10.41 -15.56 9.91
CA ASP A 349 9.50 -16.60 10.43
C ASP A 349 10.15 -17.99 10.63
N CYS A 350 11.48 -18.11 10.51
CA CYS A 350 12.23 -19.34 10.79
C CYS A 350 12.55 -19.44 12.30
N GLU A 351 11.62 -19.96 13.09
CA GLU A 351 11.74 -20.01 14.55
C GLU A 351 12.96 -20.77 15.07
N GLN A 352 13.52 -21.71 14.29
CA GLN A 352 14.70 -22.49 14.69
C GLN A 352 16.03 -21.75 14.50
N VAL A 353 16.03 -20.50 14.04
CA VAL A 353 17.23 -19.68 13.90
C VAL A 353 17.58 -19.08 15.27
N ASP A 354 18.73 -19.51 15.79
CA ASP A 354 19.26 -19.16 17.12
C ASP A 354 20.47 -18.20 17.06
N ASN A 355 20.99 -17.85 18.24
CA ASN A 355 22.17 -17.00 18.39
C ASN A 355 23.45 -17.59 17.75
N HIS A 356 23.59 -18.93 17.77
CA HIS A 356 24.75 -19.58 17.16
C HIS A 356 24.77 -19.39 15.64
N ARG A 357 23.61 -19.58 14.98
CA ARG A 357 23.45 -19.37 13.54
C ARG A 357 23.65 -17.91 13.20
N PHE A 358 23.12 -16.96 14.02
CA PHE A 358 23.31 -15.52 13.80
C PHE A 358 24.80 -15.14 13.88
N LYS A 359 25.57 -15.69 14.83
CA LYS A 359 27.02 -15.45 14.90
C LYS A 359 27.75 -15.93 13.62
N GLY A 360 27.29 -17.03 13.03
CA GLY A 360 27.77 -17.50 11.74
C GLY A 360 27.47 -16.51 10.61
N ILE A 361 26.24 -15.93 10.57
CA ILE A 361 25.81 -14.96 9.57
C ILE A 361 26.69 -13.70 9.59
N CYS A 362 27.16 -13.26 10.75
CA CYS A 362 28.06 -12.10 10.86
C CYS A 362 29.44 -12.27 10.21
N LYS A 363 29.74 -13.42 9.63
CA LYS A 363 30.92 -13.67 8.78
C LYS A 363 30.71 -13.38 7.31
N LEU A 364 29.47 -13.07 6.89
CA LEU A 364 29.10 -12.76 5.51
C LEU A 364 29.32 -11.28 5.23
N PHE A 365 30.57 -10.86 5.05
CA PHE A 365 30.96 -9.42 4.98
C PHE A 365 30.33 -8.65 3.82
N HIS A 366 29.80 -9.32 2.79
CA HIS A 366 29.13 -8.68 1.65
C HIS A 366 27.63 -8.45 1.84
N LEU A 367 27.10 -8.80 3.02
CA LEU A 367 25.66 -8.75 3.28
C LEU A 367 25.15 -7.31 3.26
N ARG A 368 24.05 -7.08 2.51
CA ARG A 368 23.35 -5.79 2.39
C ARG A 368 21.94 -5.85 2.97
N TYR A 369 21.32 -7.01 2.94
CA TYR A 369 19.99 -7.27 3.47
C TYR A 369 20.04 -8.46 4.42
N LEU A 370 19.54 -8.26 5.62
CA LEU A 370 19.38 -9.31 6.62
C LEU A 370 18.00 -9.18 7.29
N CYS A 371 17.17 -10.21 7.15
CA CYS A 371 15.92 -10.34 7.87
C CYS A 371 15.95 -11.59 8.75
N LEU A 372 15.78 -11.38 10.04
CA LEU A 372 15.64 -12.40 11.08
C LEU A 372 14.36 -12.15 11.89
N ARG A 373 13.36 -11.55 11.25
CA ARG A 373 12.07 -11.25 11.89
C ARG A 373 11.41 -12.53 12.37
N ARG A 374 10.87 -12.50 13.59
CA ARG A 374 10.18 -13.64 14.23
C ARG A 374 11.03 -14.91 14.23
N THR A 375 12.29 -14.79 14.68
CA THR A 375 13.19 -15.92 14.93
C THR A 375 13.46 -16.03 16.42
N SER A 376 14.06 -17.15 16.87
CA SER A 376 14.44 -17.38 18.30
C SER A 376 15.74 -16.69 18.70
N VAL A 377 16.13 -15.63 18.00
CA VAL A 377 17.32 -14.85 18.35
C VAL A 377 17.04 -14.01 19.59
N THR A 378 17.91 -14.13 20.60
CA THR A 378 17.82 -13.39 21.86
C THR A 378 18.94 -12.36 22.05
N GLU A 379 20.04 -12.50 21.28
CA GLU A 379 21.22 -11.65 21.39
C GLU A 379 21.78 -11.31 20.00
N VAL A 380 22.20 -10.06 19.82
CA VAL A 380 22.95 -9.64 18.63
C VAL A 380 24.45 -9.76 18.94
N PRO A 381 25.20 -10.58 18.18
CA PRO A 381 26.62 -10.75 18.44
C PRO A 381 27.41 -9.47 18.12
N LYS A 382 28.49 -9.20 18.88
CA LYS A 382 29.37 -8.04 18.65
C LYS A 382 29.95 -8.00 17.24
N GLN A 383 30.06 -9.15 16.56
CA GLN A 383 30.52 -9.30 15.19
C GLN A 383 29.57 -8.67 14.17
N ILE A 384 28.37 -8.22 14.55
CA ILE A 384 27.45 -7.51 13.65
C ILE A 384 28.11 -6.27 13.03
N GLY A 385 28.98 -5.58 13.76
CA GLY A 385 29.74 -4.44 13.26
C GLY A 385 30.64 -4.74 12.06
N ASN A 386 30.93 -6.02 11.77
CA ASN A 386 31.69 -6.42 10.59
C ASN A 386 30.89 -6.30 9.29
N LEU A 387 29.55 -6.24 9.37
CA LEU A 387 28.68 -6.16 8.20
C LEU A 387 28.55 -4.71 7.65
N GLN A 388 29.67 -4.10 7.32
CA GLN A 388 29.75 -2.69 6.97
C GLN A 388 28.96 -2.28 5.71
N PHE A 389 28.57 -3.25 4.86
CA PHE A 389 27.73 -2.99 3.68
C PHE A 389 26.23 -3.17 3.97
N LEU A 390 25.84 -3.48 5.22
CA LEU A 390 24.45 -3.75 5.57
C LEU A 390 23.61 -2.49 5.42
N GLN A 391 22.58 -2.56 4.57
CA GLN A 391 21.66 -1.48 4.26
C GLN A 391 20.28 -1.69 4.91
N VAL A 392 19.86 -2.95 5.04
CA VAL A 392 18.55 -3.32 5.56
C VAL A 392 18.74 -4.37 6.64
N LEU A 393 18.24 -4.08 7.83
CA LEU A 393 18.22 -5.01 8.96
C LEU A 393 16.83 -5.05 9.58
N ASP A 394 16.22 -6.23 9.58
CA ASP A 394 15.00 -6.50 10.32
C ASP A 394 15.23 -7.64 11.33
N ILE A 395 15.18 -7.31 12.62
CA ILE A 395 15.23 -8.23 13.75
C ILE A 395 14.02 -8.02 14.66
N SER A 396 12.93 -7.50 14.08
CA SER A 396 11.69 -7.29 14.83
C SER A 396 11.03 -8.62 15.22
N LEU A 397 10.17 -8.57 16.22
CA LEU A 397 9.49 -9.75 16.75
C LEU A 397 10.46 -10.87 17.21
N THR A 398 11.69 -10.50 17.60
CA THR A 398 12.66 -11.37 18.27
C THR A 398 12.73 -11.02 19.76
N GLU A 399 13.42 -11.84 20.55
CA GLU A 399 13.64 -11.59 21.98
C GLU A 399 14.88 -10.73 22.27
N VAL A 400 15.47 -10.10 21.28
CA VAL A 400 16.63 -9.23 21.43
C VAL A 400 16.30 -8.04 22.34
N LYS A 401 17.00 -7.92 23.46
CA LYS A 401 16.79 -6.85 24.46
C LYS A 401 17.75 -5.67 24.30
N VAL A 402 18.96 -5.92 23.82
CA VAL A 402 20.02 -4.90 23.72
C VAL A 402 20.84 -5.10 22.46
N LEU A 403 21.13 -4.01 21.74
CA LEU A 403 22.09 -4.02 20.64
C LEU A 403 23.51 -3.74 21.17
N PRO A 404 24.54 -4.42 20.65
CA PRO A 404 25.94 -4.22 21.07
C PRO A 404 26.48 -2.86 20.64
N SER A 405 27.49 -2.33 21.35
CA SER A 405 28.15 -1.05 21.00
C SER A 405 28.76 -1.03 19.61
N THR A 406 29.14 -2.19 19.06
CA THR A 406 29.67 -2.32 17.68
C THR A 406 28.62 -2.06 16.60
N PHE A 407 27.33 -2.04 16.98
CA PHE A 407 26.21 -1.78 16.06
C PHE A 407 26.33 -0.42 15.35
N VAL A 408 26.88 0.58 16.03
CA VAL A 408 27.08 1.93 15.47
C VAL A 408 28.07 1.97 14.29
N GLN A 409 28.75 0.86 13.98
CA GLN A 409 29.65 0.72 12.83
C GLN A 409 28.89 0.49 11.52
N LEU A 410 27.58 0.17 11.58
CA LEU A 410 26.74 -0.09 10.40
C LEU A 410 26.30 1.22 9.70
N THR A 411 27.25 2.05 9.32
CA THR A 411 27.00 3.40 8.79
C THR A 411 26.27 3.45 7.45
N GLN A 412 26.17 2.32 6.73
CA GLN A 412 25.40 2.23 5.48
C GLN A 412 23.93 1.81 5.68
N LEU A 413 23.49 1.66 6.94
CA LEU A 413 22.15 1.20 7.25
C LEU A 413 21.12 2.27 6.86
N VAL A 414 20.14 1.87 6.02
CA VAL A 414 19.05 2.72 5.51
C VAL A 414 17.73 2.39 6.20
N TYR A 415 17.55 1.11 6.55
CA TYR A 415 16.37 0.60 7.23
C TYR A 415 16.77 -0.23 8.44
N LEU A 416 16.18 0.08 9.57
CA LEU A 416 16.34 -0.68 10.82
C LEU A 416 14.98 -0.95 11.44
N ASN A 417 14.63 -2.22 11.59
CA ASN A 417 13.45 -2.65 12.33
C ASN A 417 13.86 -3.55 13.49
N VAL A 418 13.52 -3.14 14.70
CA VAL A 418 13.80 -3.85 15.95
C VAL A 418 12.52 -4.03 16.76
N SER A 419 12.52 -4.95 17.71
CA SER A 419 11.40 -5.09 18.64
C SER A 419 11.28 -3.84 19.53
N ALA A 420 10.06 -3.51 19.91
CA ALA A 420 9.73 -2.29 20.68
C ALA A 420 10.52 -2.09 21.97
N TRP A 421 10.97 -3.17 22.57
CA TRP A 421 11.74 -3.20 23.84
C TRP A 421 13.25 -3.29 23.65
N THR A 422 13.73 -3.32 22.39
CA THR A 422 15.17 -3.42 22.13
C THR A 422 15.85 -2.09 22.46
N ARG A 423 16.83 -2.14 23.34
CA ARG A 423 17.64 -0.99 23.74
C ARG A 423 18.75 -0.76 22.73
N LEU A 424 18.86 0.47 22.22
CA LEU A 424 19.93 0.91 21.33
C LEU A 424 21.21 1.25 22.13
N PRO A 425 22.41 1.08 21.55
CA PRO A 425 23.65 1.53 22.14
C PRO A 425 23.80 3.04 22.06
N ASP A 426 24.54 3.62 23.00
CA ASP A 426 24.92 5.03 22.94
C ASP A 426 25.70 5.34 21.65
N GLY A 427 25.45 6.51 21.09
CA GLY A 427 26.08 6.96 19.85
C GLY A 427 25.46 6.34 18.58
N PHE A 428 24.26 5.79 18.65
CA PHE A 428 23.54 5.29 17.45
C PHE A 428 23.24 6.40 16.43
N GLY A 429 23.32 7.68 16.83
CA GLY A 429 23.26 8.82 15.91
C GLY A 429 24.37 8.83 14.82
N LYS A 430 25.35 7.91 14.88
CA LYS A 430 26.32 7.67 13.78
C LYS A 430 25.74 6.96 12.57
N LEU A 431 24.53 6.42 12.66
CA LEU A 431 23.84 5.76 11.56
C LEU A 431 23.20 6.80 10.61
N GLU A 432 23.99 7.73 10.11
CA GLU A 432 23.54 8.92 9.37
C GLU A 432 22.77 8.62 8.09
N CYS A 433 22.96 7.44 7.49
CA CYS A 433 22.21 7.00 6.30
C CYS A 433 20.79 6.48 6.59
N LEU A 434 20.39 6.38 7.87
CA LEU A 434 19.12 5.76 8.24
C LEU A 434 17.94 6.62 7.77
N GLN A 435 17.06 6.05 6.93
CA GLN A 435 15.88 6.70 6.37
C GLN A 435 14.57 6.23 7.00
N ASN A 436 14.53 5.00 7.47
CA ASN A 436 13.31 4.41 8.01
C ASN A 436 13.59 3.66 9.32
N PHE A 437 12.87 4.06 10.36
CA PHE A 437 12.96 3.46 11.69
C PHE A 437 11.55 3.24 12.26
N PRO A 438 10.92 2.11 11.94
CA PRO A 438 9.52 1.85 12.25
C PRO A 438 9.23 1.52 13.72
N GLY A 439 10.20 1.64 14.63
CA GLY A 439 9.92 1.43 16.04
C GLY A 439 11.11 1.64 16.97
N ILE A 440 11.04 2.68 17.81
CA ILE A 440 12.00 2.94 18.89
C ILE A 440 11.26 3.20 20.20
N THR A 441 11.81 2.68 21.29
CA THR A 441 11.43 3.10 22.67
C THR A 441 12.47 4.06 23.19
N VAL A 442 12.06 5.28 23.54
CA VAL A 442 12.90 6.32 24.12
C VAL A 442 12.95 6.10 25.64
N SER A 443 14.10 5.68 26.15
CA SER A 443 14.27 5.31 27.56
C SER A 443 14.79 6.46 28.43
N TYR A 444 15.48 7.43 27.82
CA TYR A 444 16.05 8.59 28.50
C TYR A 444 16.25 9.76 27.51
N PRO A 445 16.24 11.03 27.98
CA PRO A 445 16.28 12.20 27.09
C PRO A 445 17.48 12.29 26.15
N SER A 446 18.68 11.82 26.58
CA SER A 446 19.88 11.86 25.73
C SER A 446 19.78 10.99 24.47
N MET A 447 18.87 9.98 24.43
CA MET A 447 18.59 9.26 23.18
C MET A 447 17.99 10.15 22.09
N LEU A 448 17.23 11.19 22.46
CA LEU A 448 16.66 12.14 21.50
C LEU A 448 17.76 12.99 20.83
N HIS A 449 18.87 13.26 21.52
CA HIS A 449 20.02 13.90 20.93
C HIS A 449 20.68 13.03 19.83
N ASP A 450 20.88 11.73 20.11
CA ASP A 450 21.38 10.79 19.10
C ASP A 450 20.38 10.63 17.94
N LEU A 451 19.09 10.56 18.25
CA LEU A 451 18.03 10.48 17.23
C LEU A 451 18.02 11.71 16.32
N GLY A 452 18.16 12.91 16.87
CA GLY A 452 18.24 14.17 16.13
C GLY A 452 19.45 14.28 15.19
N ARG A 453 20.46 13.43 15.31
CA ARG A 453 21.61 13.36 14.38
C ARG A 453 21.31 12.58 13.10
N LEU A 454 20.19 11.83 13.06
CA LEU A 454 19.78 11.03 11.89
C LEU A 454 19.06 11.90 10.86
N THR A 455 19.77 12.86 10.27
CA THR A 455 19.21 13.91 9.39
C THR A 455 18.57 13.39 8.11
N GLU A 456 18.93 12.19 7.66
CA GLU A 456 18.32 11.52 6.49
C GLU A 456 17.03 10.75 6.84
N LEU A 457 16.64 10.73 8.14
CA LEU A 457 15.47 9.99 8.59
C LEU A 457 14.19 10.60 8.01
N ARG A 458 13.38 9.76 7.35
CA ARG A 458 12.12 10.15 6.70
C ARG A 458 10.89 9.60 7.42
N ASN A 459 10.97 8.36 7.89
CA ASN A 459 9.90 7.73 8.63
C ASN A 459 10.38 7.35 10.02
N LEU A 460 9.77 7.92 11.04
CA LEU A 460 10.07 7.68 12.44
C LEU A 460 8.80 7.26 13.18
N LYS A 461 8.89 6.10 13.87
CA LYS A 461 7.88 5.70 14.82
C LYS A 461 8.49 5.57 16.21
N ILE A 462 8.01 6.39 17.15
CA ILE A 462 8.33 6.27 18.57
C ILE A 462 7.20 5.49 19.25
N ILE A 463 7.53 4.29 19.71
CA ILE A 463 6.54 3.37 20.29
C ILE A 463 6.18 3.81 21.71
N LYS A 464 7.17 4.27 22.48
CA LYS A 464 6.97 4.65 23.88
C LYS A 464 8.09 5.54 24.40
N PHE A 465 7.72 6.50 25.24
CA PHE A 465 8.64 7.19 26.15
C PHE A 465 8.56 6.54 27.54
N ILE A 466 9.68 6.17 28.11
CA ILE A 466 9.71 5.60 29.47
C ILE A 466 9.83 6.78 30.44
N GLN A 467 8.74 7.12 31.10
CA GLN A 467 8.71 8.16 32.12
C GLN A 467 9.32 7.66 33.41
N CYS A 468 10.52 8.15 33.76
CA CYS A 468 11.14 7.99 35.06
C CYS A 468 11.30 9.36 35.75
N GLY A 469 10.32 10.29 35.62
CA GLY A 469 10.38 11.62 36.23
C GLY A 469 11.22 12.65 35.46
N GLU A 470 11.66 12.32 34.23
CA GLU A 470 12.46 13.19 33.38
C GLU A 470 11.59 13.98 32.38
N ASN A 471 11.99 15.22 32.08
CA ASN A 471 11.33 16.04 31.08
C ASN A 471 11.89 15.72 29.68
N TYR A 472 11.03 15.25 28.77
CA TYR A 472 11.36 14.96 27.39
C TYR A 472 11.01 16.09 26.42
N ASP A 473 10.28 17.12 26.87
CA ASP A 473 9.67 18.12 26.00
C ASP A 473 10.72 18.92 25.20
N GLU A 474 11.69 19.54 25.86
CA GLU A 474 12.76 20.29 25.18
C GLU A 474 13.65 19.40 24.31
N PRO A 475 14.18 18.24 24.81
CA PRO A 475 14.96 17.34 23.99
C PRO A 475 14.21 16.80 22.77
N PHE A 476 12.89 16.56 22.88
CA PHE A 476 12.06 16.09 21.77
C PHE A 476 11.89 17.17 20.70
N LEU A 477 11.65 18.43 21.08
CA LEU A 477 11.56 19.56 20.17
C LEU A 477 12.90 19.83 19.46
N GLU A 478 14.03 19.76 20.17
CA GLU A 478 15.37 19.86 19.61
C GLU A 478 15.60 18.73 18.58
N CYS A 479 15.26 17.51 18.94
CA CYS A 479 15.33 16.36 18.03
C CYS A 479 14.54 16.60 16.75
N LEU A 480 13.28 17.00 16.85
CA LEU A 480 12.42 17.28 15.70
C LEU A 480 12.98 18.42 14.83
N SER A 481 13.57 19.46 15.44
CA SER A 481 14.19 20.57 14.70
C SER A 481 15.35 20.12 13.82
N ASN A 482 16.08 19.09 14.24
CA ASN A 482 17.24 18.55 13.53
C ASN A 482 16.87 17.55 12.43
N LEU A 483 15.67 16.93 12.50
CA LEU A 483 15.20 15.92 11.54
C LEU A 483 14.64 16.55 10.26
N VAL A 484 15.50 17.24 9.50
CA VAL A 484 15.10 18.06 8.34
C VAL A 484 14.47 17.27 7.18
N SER A 485 14.78 15.97 7.07
CA SER A 485 14.26 15.09 6.03
C SER A 485 12.99 14.35 6.44
N LEU A 486 12.49 14.55 7.67
CA LEU A 486 11.37 13.80 8.20
C LEU A 486 10.09 14.06 7.40
N GLU A 487 9.39 12.99 7.01
CA GLU A 487 8.18 12.97 6.20
C GLU A 487 6.97 12.43 6.97
N LYS A 488 7.21 11.37 7.77
CA LYS A 488 6.18 10.76 8.62
C LYS A 488 6.68 10.62 10.04
N LEU A 489 5.83 11.02 10.99
CA LEU A 489 6.07 10.88 12.42
C LEU A 489 4.89 10.17 13.08
N GLU A 490 5.16 9.06 13.74
CA GLU A 490 4.20 8.38 14.61
C GLU A 490 4.76 8.37 16.04
N VAL A 491 3.97 8.86 17.01
CA VAL A 491 4.38 8.87 18.42
C VAL A 491 3.29 8.25 19.27
N ASN A 492 3.62 7.16 19.96
CA ASN A 492 2.71 6.45 20.83
C ASN A 492 3.14 6.62 22.31
N TYR A 493 2.15 6.65 23.19
CA TYR A 493 2.34 6.66 24.66
C TYR A 493 3.29 7.77 25.16
N TYR A 494 3.11 8.98 24.64
CA TYR A 494 3.74 10.19 25.15
C TYR A 494 2.73 11.02 25.94
N LEU A 495 3.13 11.47 27.13
CA LEU A 495 2.37 12.45 27.94
C LEU A 495 3.19 13.72 27.94
N GLY A 496 2.83 14.67 27.09
CA GLY A 496 3.43 15.99 27.07
C GLY A 496 3.16 16.74 28.37
N GLY A 497 4.13 17.51 28.84
CA GLY A 497 3.92 18.41 29.97
C GLY A 497 2.83 19.45 29.68
N PRO A 498 2.27 20.11 30.72
CA PRO A 498 1.20 21.09 30.53
C PRO A 498 1.62 22.28 29.63
N ASP A 499 2.91 22.58 29.59
CA ASP A 499 3.46 23.68 28.78
C ASP A 499 4.07 23.20 27.44
N PHE A 500 3.95 21.90 27.11
CA PHE A 500 4.54 21.37 25.88
C PHE A 500 4.04 22.09 24.65
N GLY A 501 4.95 22.72 23.94
CA GLY A 501 4.66 23.42 22.68
C GLY A 501 3.89 24.72 22.78
N LEU A 502 3.54 25.21 23.98
CA LEU A 502 2.83 26.49 24.15
C LEU A 502 3.74 27.70 23.88
N SER A 503 5.04 27.61 24.19
CA SER A 503 6.00 28.70 24.08
C SER A 503 7.08 28.52 23.02
N SER A 504 7.29 27.31 22.51
CA SER A 504 8.39 27.01 21.59
C SER A 504 7.93 27.03 20.13
N SER A 505 8.70 27.76 19.30
CA SER A 505 8.62 27.66 17.85
C SER A 505 9.73 26.71 17.37
N LEU A 506 9.38 25.69 16.58
CA LEU A 506 10.34 24.93 15.83
C LEU A 506 10.87 25.82 14.69
N SER A 507 12.14 26.25 14.76
CA SER A 507 12.74 27.04 13.70
C SER A 507 14.20 26.62 13.48
N PRO A 508 14.54 26.07 12.31
CA PRO A 508 13.65 25.52 11.29
C PRO A 508 13.15 24.13 11.70
N GLY A 509 11.84 23.90 11.66
CA GLY A 509 11.24 22.59 11.93
C GLY A 509 11.35 21.63 10.72
N PRO A 510 10.88 20.39 10.85
CA PRO A 510 10.90 19.40 9.77
C PRO A 510 9.88 19.77 8.67
N GLN A 511 10.30 20.59 7.72
CA GLN A 511 9.44 21.20 6.69
C GLN A 511 8.82 20.20 5.71
N ARG A 512 9.32 18.96 5.67
CA ARG A 512 8.83 17.91 4.76
C ARG A 512 7.77 17.02 5.37
N VAL A 513 7.49 17.16 6.67
CA VAL A 513 6.51 16.33 7.35
C VAL A 513 5.13 16.57 6.75
N TYR A 514 4.55 15.51 6.17
CA TYR A 514 3.21 15.52 5.63
C TYR A 514 2.20 14.69 6.43
N SER A 515 2.66 13.82 7.33
CA SER A 515 1.81 12.98 8.17
C SER A 515 2.35 12.90 9.60
N ILE A 516 1.49 13.21 10.56
CA ILE A 516 1.76 13.05 12.00
C ILE A 516 0.62 12.23 12.61
N ASP A 517 0.97 11.12 13.26
CA ASP A 517 0.05 10.31 14.08
C ASP A 517 0.51 10.34 15.54
N MET A 518 -0.30 10.95 16.38
CA MET A 518 -0.12 11.05 17.83
C MET A 518 -1.41 10.66 18.60
N LEU A 519 -2.26 9.81 18.02
CA LEU A 519 -3.53 9.39 18.64
C LEU A 519 -3.37 8.69 19.98
N ARG A 520 -2.27 7.99 20.19
CA ARG A 520 -1.99 7.28 21.46
C ARG A 520 -1.19 8.11 22.46
N SER A 521 -0.89 9.35 22.10
CA SER A 521 -0.19 10.32 22.94
C SER A 521 -1.15 11.40 23.39
N THR A 522 -1.07 11.83 24.66
CA THR A 522 -2.00 12.82 25.20
C THR A 522 -1.30 14.16 25.38
N PHE A 523 -1.85 15.21 24.78
CA PHE A 523 -1.40 16.59 24.94
C PHE A 523 -2.45 17.39 25.70
N TYR A 524 -2.01 18.41 26.44
CA TYR A 524 -2.93 19.32 27.11
C TYR A 524 -3.61 20.31 26.15
N ALA A 525 -2.90 20.68 25.09
CA ALA A 525 -3.37 21.55 24.01
C ALA A 525 -2.63 21.18 22.70
N VAL A 526 -3.11 21.65 21.56
CA VAL A 526 -2.41 21.46 20.28
C VAL A 526 -1.10 22.27 20.29
N PRO A 527 0.07 21.61 20.08
CA PRO A 527 1.36 22.30 20.09
C PRO A 527 1.44 23.40 19.02
N ARG A 528 1.81 24.63 19.41
CA ARG A 528 1.86 25.80 18.50
C ARG A 528 2.80 25.62 17.32
N TRP A 529 3.88 24.88 17.48
CA TRP A 529 4.84 24.62 16.41
C TRP A 529 4.23 23.88 15.21
N MET A 530 3.13 23.14 15.38
CA MET A 530 2.46 22.44 14.29
C MET A 530 1.94 23.40 13.20
N SER A 531 1.58 24.64 13.58
CA SER A 531 1.13 25.65 12.61
C SER A 531 2.23 26.09 11.63
N SER A 532 3.50 25.81 11.93
CA SER A 532 4.64 26.15 11.06
C SER A 532 4.94 25.07 10.01
N LEU A 533 4.28 23.89 10.08
CA LEU A 533 4.50 22.77 9.17
C LEU A 533 3.76 22.97 7.85
N SER A 534 4.45 23.53 6.86
CA SER A 534 3.83 23.92 5.59
C SER A 534 3.36 22.75 4.71
N CYS A 535 3.93 21.55 4.88
CA CYS A 535 3.59 20.36 4.11
C CYS A 535 2.63 19.40 4.83
N LEU A 536 2.25 19.67 6.09
CA LEU A 536 1.43 18.75 6.90
C LEU A 536 0.02 18.62 6.31
N SER A 537 -0.27 17.47 5.73
CA SER A 537 -1.55 17.15 5.09
C SER A 537 -2.44 16.23 5.94
N ALA A 538 -1.85 15.37 6.78
CA ALA A 538 -2.58 14.46 7.66
C ALA A 538 -2.10 14.63 9.10
N LEU A 539 -3.03 14.87 10.02
CA LEU A 539 -2.77 15.01 11.45
C LEU A 539 -3.77 14.18 12.25
N GLU A 540 -3.26 13.32 13.11
CA GLU A 540 -4.03 12.57 14.08
C GLU A 540 -3.49 12.87 15.48
N ILE A 541 -4.32 13.42 16.37
CA ILE A 541 -3.88 13.89 17.68
C ILE A 541 -4.93 13.65 18.76
N THR A 542 -4.46 13.28 19.96
CA THR A 542 -5.29 13.21 21.16
C THR A 542 -4.94 14.38 22.08
N ILE A 543 -5.93 15.17 22.42
CA ILE A 543 -5.82 16.28 23.37
C ILE A 543 -6.67 16.02 24.62
N ARG A 544 -6.23 16.54 25.75
CA ARG A 544 -6.94 16.35 27.01
C ARG A 544 -8.27 17.12 27.02
N THR A 545 -8.18 18.41 26.77
CA THR A 545 -9.35 19.32 26.70
C THR A 545 -9.23 20.21 25.48
N LEU A 546 -10.34 20.49 24.81
CA LEU A 546 -10.39 21.31 23.62
C LEU A 546 -10.60 22.79 23.97
N ALA A 547 -9.81 23.66 23.38
CA ALA A 547 -9.91 25.12 23.55
C ALA A 547 -9.96 25.87 22.22
N VAL A 548 -10.40 27.13 22.24
CA VAL A 548 -10.46 28.00 21.05
C VAL A 548 -9.07 28.14 20.39
N GLN A 549 -8.02 28.21 21.20
CA GLN A 549 -6.63 28.33 20.73
C GLN A 549 -6.18 27.12 19.90
N ASP A 550 -6.74 25.94 20.14
CA ASP A 550 -6.40 24.73 19.39
C ASP A 550 -6.87 24.87 17.94
N PHE A 551 -8.06 25.41 17.71
CA PHE A 551 -8.54 25.70 16.35
C PHE A 551 -7.75 26.80 15.67
N GLU A 552 -7.18 27.77 16.41
CA GLU A 552 -6.28 28.78 15.83
C GLU A 552 -4.99 28.15 15.29
N VAL A 553 -4.43 27.17 16.01
CA VAL A 553 -3.23 26.44 15.57
C VAL A 553 -3.54 25.56 14.38
N LEU A 554 -4.58 24.72 14.49
CA LEU A 554 -4.97 23.77 13.46
C LEU A 554 -5.42 24.46 12.16
N GLY A 555 -6.21 25.52 12.27
CA GLY A 555 -6.71 26.27 11.12
C GLY A 555 -5.64 27.06 10.36
N LYS A 556 -4.47 27.29 10.96
CA LYS A 556 -3.31 27.95 10.32
C LYS A 556 -2.46 27.00 9.49
N ILE A 557 -2.62 25.68 9.64
CA ILE A 557 -1.85 24.70 8.86
C ILE A 557 -2.31 24.75 7.40
N PRO A 558 -1.47 25.18 6.44
CA PRO A 558 -1.96 25.58 5.11
C PRO A 558 -2.35 24.40 4.21
N SER A 559 -1.76 23.23 4.41
CA SER A 559 -1.92 22.03 3.56
C SER A 559 -2.75 20.93 4.20
N LEU A 560 -3.34 21.16 5.39
CA LEU A 560 -4.06 20.14 6.13
C LEU A 560 -5.34 19.71 5.39
N THR A 561 -5.38 18.45 4.97
CA THR A 561 -6.49 17.83 4.23
C THR A 561 -7.26 16.80 5.03
N ASP A 562 -6.60 16.12 5.95
CA ASP A 562 -7.16 15.09 6.84
C ASP A 562 -6.79 15.41 8.29
N LEU A 563 -7.80 15.56 9.14
CA LEU A 563 -7.62 15.88 10.54
C LEU A 563 -8.44 14.91 11.40
N TYR A 564 -7.77 14.24 12.34
CA TYR A 564 -8.41 13.47 13.40
C TYR A 564 -8.05 14.06 14.76
N VAL A 565 -9.07 14.49 15.49
CA VAL A 565 -8.94 15.02 16.86
C VAL A 565 -9.71 14.13 17.81
N TRP A 566 -9.02 13.60 18.81
CA TRP A 566 -9.60 12.86 19.93
C TRP A 566 -9.50 13.70 21.20
N VAL A 567 -10.64 14.01 21.83
CA VAL A 567 -10.73 14.78 23.07
C VAL A 567 -11.09 13.86 24.24
N LEU A 568 -10.22 13.81 25.27
CA LEU A 568 -10.35 12.87 26.39
C LEU A 568 -11.30 13.36 27.48
N GLU A 569 -11.25 14.65 27.80
CA GLU A 569 -12.02 15.24 28.90
C GLU A 569 -12.87 16.38 28.35
N PRO A 570 -14.15 16.47 28.71
CA PRO A 570 -14.94 17.63 28.34
C PRO A 570 -14.36 18.88 29.01
N THR A 571 -14.40 20.01 28.31
CA THR A 571 -14.01 21.31 28.85
C THR A 571 -14.81 21.60 30.13
N GLY A 572 -14.12 21.56 31.29
CA GLY A 572 -14.76 21.70 32.58
C GLY A 572 -15.50 23.03 32.74
N GLU A 573 -16.61 23.02 33.48
CA GLU A 573 -17.41 24.16 34.02
C GLU A 573 -18.07 25.13 33.04
N ARG A 574 -17.87 25.05 31.70
CA ARG A 574 -18.56 25.95 30.75
C ARG A 574 -19.56 25.15 29.89
N PRO A 575 -20.85 25.56 29.91
CA PRO A 575 -21.90 24.89 29.15
C PRO A 575 -21.93 25.30 27.66
N GLU A 576 -20.98 26.09 27.18
CA GLU A 576 -20.99 26.60 25.82
C GLU A 576 -20.12 25.77 24.89
N ARG A 577 -20.72 25.27 23.81
CA ARG A 577 -20.03 24.58 22.74
C ARG A 577 -19.13 25.55 21.96
N LEU A 578 -17.97 25.04 21.54
CA LEU A 578 -17.00 25.79 20.73
C LEU A 578 -17.51 25.93 19.29
N ALA A 579 -17.65 27.17 18.83
CA ALA A 579 -18.05 27.44 17.45
C ALA A 579 -16.83 27.45 16.54
N ILE A 580 -16.82 26.56 15.52
CA ILE A 580 -15.89 26.65 14.41
C ILE A 580 -16.53 27.54 13.33
N ASP A 581 -15.88 28.61 12.95
CA ASP A 581 -16.37 29.60 11.99
C ASP A 581 -15.26 30.08 11.03
N SER A 582 -15.52 31.11 10.27
CA SER A 582 -14.58 31.68 9.28
C SER A 582 -13.28 32.25 9.87
N ARG A 583 -13.18 32.42 11.21
CA ARG A 583 -11.92 32.78 11.88
C ARG A 583 -10.85 31.68 11.80
N TYR A 584 -11.30 30.44 11.64
CA TYR A 584 -10.45 29.27 11.51
C TYR A 584 -10.56 28.73 10.07
N PRO A 585 -9.67 29.15 9.15
CA PRO A 585 -9.94 29.00 7.72
C PRO A 585 -9.95 27.57 7.22
N PHE A 586 -9.24 26.59 7.81
CA PHE A 586 -9.18 25.19 7.37
C PHE A 586 -9.31 25.04 5.84
N ARG A 587 -8.47 25.79 5.09
CA ARG A 587 -8.66 26.03 3.65
C ARG A 587 -8.64 24.79 2.78
N CYS A 588 -7.88 23.78 3.19
CA CYS A 588 -7.68 22.55 2.40
C CYS A 588 -8.36 21.33 3.03
N LEU A 589 -8.99 21.47 4.21
CA LEU A 589 -9.51 20.34 4.96
C LEU A 589 -10.68 19.70 4.22
N SER A 590 -10.51 18.42 3.85
CA SER A 590 -11.52 17.61 3.15
C SER A 590 -12.12 16.53 4.01
N VAL A 591 -11.37 16.04 5.01
CA VAL A 591 -11.80 15.01 5.96
C VAL A 591 -11.57 15.52 7.38
N PHE A 592 -12.61 15.53 8.18
CA PHE A 592 -12.52 15.81 9.61
C PHE A 592 -13.14 14.67 10.40
N ARG A 593 -12.33 14.05 11.27
CA ARG A 593 -12.73 13.01 12.20
C ARG A 593 -12.62 13.59 13.61
N PHE A 594 -13.74 13.58 14.32
CA PHE A 594 -13.82 14.17 15.66
C PHE A 594 -14.43 13.16 16.63
N TRP A 595 -13.67 12.80 17.64
CA TRP A 595 -14.12 11.98 18.74
C TRP A 595 -14.05 12.74 20.06
N SER A 596 -15.14 12.72 20.81
CA SER A 596 -15.21 13.32 22.15
C SER A 596 -16.29 12.65 22.99
N TYR A 597 -16.10 12.59 24.29
CA TYR A 597 -17.18 12.11 25.19
C TYR A 597 -18.47 12.93 25.02
N GLY A 598 -18.39 14.24 24.79
CA GLY A 598 -19.56 15.07 24.47
C GLY A 598 -19.26 15.89 23.22
N MET A 599 -20.26 16.13 22.37
CA MET A 599 -20.07 16.93 21.17
C MET A 599 -19.91 18.41 21.55
N GLU A 600 -18.69 18.84 21.76
CA GLU A 600 -18.35 20.20 22.19
C GLU A 600 -18.29 21.22 21.05
N VAL A 601 -18.36 20.76 19.80
CA VAL A 601 -18.13 21.59 18.62
C VAL A 601 -19.44 21.81 17.86
N VAL A 602 -19.62 23.04 17.34
CA VAL A 602 -20.72 23.44 16.44
C VAL A 602 -20.12 24.13 15.22
N PHE A 603 -20.56 23.74 14.04
CA PHE A 603 -20.12 24.36 12.78
C PHE A 603 -20.98 25.58 12.47
N SER A 604 -20.34 26.75 12.43
CA SER A 604 -20.97 28.01 12.07
C SER A 604 -20.72 28.37 10.60
N ARG A 605 -21.38 29.37 10.11
CA ARG A 605 -21.26 29.82 8.72
C ARG A 605 -19.80 30.15 8.37
N GLY A 606 -19.29 29.55 7.29
CA GLY A 606 -17.92 29.73 6.84
C GLY A 606 -16.91 28.76 7.48
N ALA A 607 -17.37 27.84 8.31
CA ALA A 607 -16.55 26.73 8.80
C ALA A 607 -16.13 25.81 7.65
N MET A 608 -14.89 25.37 7.63
CA MET A 608 -14.35 24.27 6.80
C MET A 608 -14.94 24.21 5.37
N PRO A 609 -14.69 25.22 4.51
CA PRO A 609 -15.41 25.40 3.24
C PRO A 609 -15.23 24.25 2.24
N ASN A 610 -14.18 23.45 2.37
CA ASN A 610 -13.85 22.34 1.47
C ASN A 610 -14.11 20.95 2.09
N LEU A 611 -14.79 20.89 3.25
CA LEU A 611 -15.03 19.62 3.94
C LEU A 611 -16.00 18.73 3.16
N GLN A 612 -15.57 17.50 2.86
CA GLN A 612 -16.36 16.49 2.15
C GLN A 612 -16.83 15.36 3.06
N THR A 613 -16.03 15.00 4.05
CA THR A 613 -16.35 13.93 4.99
C THR A 613 -16.20 14.45 6.42
N LEU A 614 -17.26 14.31 7.21
CA LEU A 614 -17.29 14.62 8.63
C LEU A 614 -17.63 13.34 9.40
N ASP A 615 -16.64 12.75 10.07
CA ASP A 615 -16.81 11.55 10.90
C ASP A 615 -16.88 11.96 12.38
N LEU A 616 -18.01 11.64 13.02
CA LEU A 616 -18.29 12.01 14.39
C LEU A 616 -18.43 10.76 15.26
N ASP A 617 -17.85 10.80 16.47
CA ASP A 617 -18.03 9.77 17.49
C ASP A 617 -18.22 10.45 18.85
N PHE A 618 -19.39 10.28 19.45
CA PHE A 618 -19.74 10.97 20.70
C PHE A 618 -20.77 10.21 21.54
N GLN A 619 -20.77 10.49 22.85
CA GLN A 619 -21.75 9.98 23.79
C GLN A 619 -22.97 10.92 23.87
N VAL A 620 -24.18 10.37 23.70
CA VAL A 620 -25.42 11.15 23.66
C VAL A 620 -25.68 11.88 24.98
N ARG A 621 -25.57 11.17 26.11
CA ARG A 621 -25.84 11.76 27.43
C ARG A 621 -24.96 12.97 27.71
N LYS A 622 -23.66 12.83 27.49
CA LYS A 622 -22.69 13.93 27.69
C LYS A 622 -22.93 15.09 26.74
N THR A 623 -23.28 14.83 25.48
CA THR A 623 -23.61 15.86 24.50
C THR A 623 -24.84 16.67 24.93
N LYS A 624 -25.87 16.00 25.47
CA LYS A 624 -27.06 16.67 26.02
C LYS A 624 -26.71 17.54 27.22
N ASP A 625 -25.90 17.04 28.14
CA ASP A 625 -25.46 17.78 29.35
C ASP A 625 -24.71 19.07 29.01
N LEU A 626 -23.93 19.07 27.91
CA LEU A 626 -23.14 20.24 27.45
C LEU A 626 -23.97 21.37 26.81
N GLY A 627 -25.04 21.06 26.12
CA GLY A 627 -25.72 22.09 25.32
C GLY A 627 -27.23 22.02 25.29
N GLY A 628 -27.86 21.09 25.99
CA GLY A 628 -29.32 20.93 26.06
C GLY A 628 -30.00 20.51 24.75
N ASN A 629 -29.36 20.69 23.62
CA ASN A 629 -29.83 20.29 22.30
C ASN A 629 -28.72 19.61 21.46
N PHE A 630 -29.14 18.94 20.39
CA PHE A 630 -28.23 18.25 19.47
C PHE A 630 -28.01 19.04 18.16
N TYR A 631 -27.93 20.37 18.23
CA TYR A 631 -27.63 21.18 17.06
C TYR A 631 -26.14 21.09 16.73
N PHE A 632 -25.79 20.67 15.52
CA PHE A 632 -24.41 20.49 15.07
C PHE A 632 -23.98 21.53 14.02
N GLY A 633 -24.91 22.18 13.32
CA GLY A 633 -24.62 23.16 12.27
C GLY A 633 -24.18 22.57 10.96
N LEU A 634 -24.60 21.34 10.63
CA LEU A 634 -24.19 20.62 9.42
C LEU A 634 -24.58 21.35 8.13
N GLU A 635 -25.65 22.15 8.15
CA GLU A 635 -26.11 23.01 7.05
C GLU A 635 -25.10 24.07 6.64
N ASN A 636 -24.14 24.38 7.50
CA ASN A 636 -23.11 25.39 7.26
C ASN A 636 -21.86 24.84 6.52
N LEU A 637 -21.83 23.55 6.18
CA LEU A 637 -20.73 22.86 5.51
C LEU A 637 -21.05 22.63 4.02
N PRO A 638 -20.68 23.54 3.11
CA PRO A 638 -21.25 23.61 1.76
C PRO A 638 -20.88 22.46 0.83
N LEU A 639 -19.74 21.79 1.03
CA LEU A 639 -19.26 20.70 0.18
C LEU A 639 -19.37 19.31 0.84
N LEU A 640 -20.09 19.20 1.94
CA LEU A 640 -20.24 17.96 2.70
C LEU A 640 -20.94 16.87 1.85
N GLN A 641 -20.38 15.68 1.80
CA GLN A 641 -20.88 14.53 1.02
C GLN A 641 -21.21 13.34 1.89
N ARG A 642 -20.45 13.10 2.96
CA ARG A 642 -20.60 11.95 3.84
C ARG A 642 -20.50 12.35 5.30
N VAL A 643 -21.40 11.79 6.11
CA VAL A 643 -21.44 12.01 7.57
C VAL A 643 -21.58 10.65 8.26
N PRO A 644 -20.51 9.87 8.38
CA PRO A 644 -20.50 8.74 9.29
C PRO A 644 -20.58 9.23 10.73
N VAL A 645 -21.46 8.64 11.54
CA VAL A 645 -21.64 9.02 12.94
C VAL A 645 -21.68 7.74 13.78
N LYS A 646 -20.86 7.68 14.82
CA LYS A 646 -20.95 6.67 15.86
C LYS A 646 -21.53 7.30 17.11
N ILE A 647 -22.57 6.68 17.63
CA ILE A 647 -23.29 7.16 18.80
C ILE A 647 -23.12 6.16 19.94
N ASP A 648 -22.46 6.61 21.02
CA ASP A 648 -22.40 5.86 22.26
C ASP A 648 -23.67 6.10 23.09
N CYS A 649 -24.44 5.03 23.24
CA CYS A 649 -25.73 5.00 23.95
C CYS A 649 -25.57 4.61 25.43
N TYR A 650 -24.36 4.54 25.97
CA TYR A 650 -24.14 4.16 27.36
C TYR A 650 -24.79 5.16 28.34
N CYS A 651 -25.60 4.66 29.28
CA CYS A 651 -26.34 5.46 30.27
C CYS A 651 -27.30 6.51 29.66
N THR A 652 -27.85 6.28 28.47
CA THR A 652 -28.81 7.15 27.80
C THR A 652 -30.24 6.61 27.85
N GLU A 653 -31.21 7.52 27.86
CA GLU A 653 -32.61 7.16 27.69
C GLU A 653 -32.96 7.02 26.19
N PRO A 654 -33.85 6.09 25.79
CA PRO A 654 -34.20 5.89 24.38
C PRO A 654 -34.59 7.20 23.66
N GLY A 655 -35.37 8.07 24.28
CA GLY A 655 -35.78 9.35 23.70
C GLY A 655 -34.62 10.35 23.47
N GLU A 656 -33.50 10.22 24.16
CA GLU A 656 -32.32 11.06 23.94
C GLU A 656 -31.56 10.64 22.67
N VAL A 657 -31.49 9.33 22.40
CA VAL A 657 -30.87 8.79 21.19
C VAL A 657 -31.69 9.19 19.96
N GLU A 658 -33.02 9.02 20.04
CA GLU A 658 -33.93 9.45 18.97
C GLU A 658 -33.83 10.96 18.69
N ALA A 659 -33.69 11.80 19.73
CA ALA A 659 -33.52 13.24 19.59
C ALA A 659 -32.18 13.58 18.89
N ALA A 660 -31.11 12.87 19.20
CA ALA A 660 -29.80 13.06 18.56
C ALA A 660 -29.85 12.65 17.07
N GLU A 661 -30.47 11.49 16.75
CA GLU A 661 -30.68 11.03 15.38
C GLU A 661 -31.53 12.02 14.56
N ALA A 662 -32.64 12.48 15.13
CA ALA A 662 -33.52 13.48 14.49
C ALA A 662 -32.80 14.81 14.21
N ALA A 663 -31.94 15.24 15.11
CA ALA A 663 -31.16 16.48 14.93
C ALA A 663 -30.09 16.33 13.84
N LEU A 664 -29.42 15.18 13.78
CA LEU A 664 -28.45 14.87 12.71
C LEU A 664 -29.16 14.80 11.34
N GLN A 665 -30.29 14.10 11.27
CA GLN A 665 -31.10 13.99 10.05
C GLN A 665 -31.58 15.38 9.58
N LYS A 666 -32.08 16.19 10.50
CA LYS A 666 -32.51 17.56 10.20
C LYS A 666 -31.35 18.42 9.64
N GLY A 667 -30.15 18.32 10.24
CA GLY A 667 -28.97 19.03 9.76
C GLY A 667 -28.56 18.61 8.34
N VAL A 668 -28.63 17.32 8.05
CA VAL A 668 -28.38 16.76 6.71
C VAL A 668 -29.44 17.21 5.70
N ASP A 669 -30.72 17.18 6.07
CA ASP A 669 -31.82 17.59 5.20
C ASP A 669 -31.75 19.09 4.83
N MET A 670 -31.25 19.91 5.76
CA MET A 670 -31.03 21.36 5.56
C MET A 670 -29.74 21.66 4.77
N ASN A 671 -28.81 20.71 4.66
CA ASN A 671 -27.58 20.92 3.92
C ASN A 671 -27.85 20.94 2.40
N PRO A 672 -27.27 21.90 1.65
CA PRO A 672 -27.52 22.04 0.22
C PRO A 672 -27.11 20.82 -0.61
N ASN A 673 -26.11 20.05 -0.18
CA ASN A 673 -25.62 18.84 -0.86
C ASN A 673 -26.32 17.55 -0.43
N LYS A 674 -27.15 17.58 0.60
CA LYS A 674 -27.82 16.38 1.14
C LYS A 674 -26.85 15.23 1.34
N PRO A 675 -25.85 15.37 2.21
CA PRO A 675 -24.81 14.36 2.39
C PRO A 675 -25.39 13.01 2.87
N MET A 676 -24.69 11.94 2.54
CA MET A 676 -25.07 10.60 3.01
C MET A 676 -24.79 10.49 4.52
N LEU A 677 -25.85 10.33 5.32
CA LEU A 677 -25.75 10.07 6.76
C LEU A 677 -25.73 8.56 7.01
N ASN A 678 -24.78 8.11 7.82
CA ASN A 678 -24.67 6.74 8.25
C ASN A 678 -24.44 6.68 9.75
N ILE A 679 -25.43 6.23 10.51
CA ILE A 679 -25.40 6.17 11.97
C ILE A 679 -25.16 4.74 12.44
N LEU A 680 -24.14 4.55 13.28
CA LEU A 680 -23.85 3.33 13.99
C LEU A 680 -24.04 3.57 15.50
N LYS A 681 -24.87 2.77 16.14
CA LYS A 681 -25.12 2.82 17.59
C LYS A 681 -24.34 1.71 18.30
N TYR A 682 -23.80 2.02 19.48
CA TYR A 682 -23.14 1.05 20.34
C TYR A 682 -23.37 1.39 21.82
N GLY A 683 -23.10 0.44 22.71
CA GLY A 683 -23.29 0.64 24.16
C GLY A 683 -24.77 0.56 24.62
N GLU A 684 -25.70 0.08 23.81
CA GLU A 684 -27.07 -0.18 24.26
C GLU A 684 -27.04 -1.30 25.31
N MET A 685 -27.51 -0.98 26.56
CA MET A 685 -27.81 -2.04 27.51
C MET A 685 -29.10 -2.74 27.07
N GLY A 686 -28.95 -4.02 26.65
CA GLY A 686 -30.11 -4.90 26.36
C GLY A 686 -30.99 -5.17 27.57
#